data_60270dc2bc6be1573c78d84045d1a288
#
_entry.id   60270dc2bc6be1573c78d84045d1a288
#
_cell.length_a   1.000
_cell.length_b   1.000
_cell.length_c   1.000
_cell.angle_alpha   90.00
_cell.angle_beta   90.00
_cell.angle_gamma   90.00
#
_symmetry.space_group_name_H-M   'P 1'
#
loop_
_entity.id
_entity.type
_entity.pdbx_description
1 polymer ?
#
loop_
_entity_poly.entity_id
_entity_poly.type
_entity_poly.pdbx_seq_one_letter_code
_entity_poly.pdbx_strand_id
1 'polypeptide(L)'
;MKKRLTMFLACLFLSLGMAMAQTHVTGVVISAEDNQPVIGAFVKVLGTSDGTQTDLDGKFELNVPAGAMLEFSYVGMNPKKVKAAANMHVVLESDNKTMQEVVVVGYGSAKKIGSITGSITTVNADKLKNAPSSSALDALQGQVAGLNVLSSSGEAGDNAVSMNIHGKGSIGASSTPLYVIDGIPSSSRAIMAMNPNDIKNISVLKDASATSIYGSRAANGVIYVTTKNGSFNSKARITFRSQFGISTPADKRLYHNMMNASELREFWGKLGYTKEDIDKAYTWKDRDGNEHVYNGDTRWWNHTMQFNNPQTQNDLSIEGGSDRISYMVGAGQFHQRGAAIGNFYDRYNFRSNLSARPKDWMRMGINVAFSYDKKQRNANFGNSEGNAQYTSGGLSFLLSPLYPAIDPATGKDYAKKYPGVNMTNPYYAQKNSPDVYERYGVLANAFIELEPIKNLKIRSRLGSDMYFILDNWKTNASYEFSSHGGVRGKSSTFGYSNTITNTIEYSFNLNDDHHFTVLGGQEGVKNNYDYFYAQSTGLIDDHLMLLQNGKKESYGMGEEGSESRFLSFLGRIDYDYANRYFLDFSLRNDASSRFGANNKNAAFWAAGVLWKIKNEAFMNEYKWIDDLNFKVSYGTQGNSSIGDYGSLGLI
;
A
#
# COMPACT_ATOMS: atom_id res chain seq x y z
N MET A 1 -0.48 -65.16 62.33
CA MET A 1 -0.26 -65.26 60.89
C MET A 1 -1.54 -65.04 60.08
N LYS A 2 -2.71 -65.58 60.40
CA LYS A 2 -3.93 -65.42 59.63
C LYS A 2 -4.42 -63.96 59.40
N LYS A 3 -4.34 -63.07 60.41
CA LYS A 3 -4.73 -61.64 60.28
C LYS A 3 -3.80 -60.82 59.39
N ARG A 4 -2.53 -61.19 59.28
CA ARG A 4 -1.60 -60.48 58.37
C ARG A 4 -1.77 -60.91 56.92
N LEU A 5 -2.18 -62.16 56.67
CA LEU A 5 -2.47 -62.66 55.31
C LEU A 5 -3.76 -62.11 54.74
N THR A 6 -4.83 -61.96 55.58
CA THR A 6 -6.07 -61.35 55.22
C THR A 6 -5.93 -59.83 54.88
N MET A 7 -5.05 -59.15 55.67
CA MET A 7 -4.79 -57.72 55.37
C MET A 7 -3.96 -57.55 54.13
N PHE A 8 -3.03 -58.47 53.83
CA PHE A 8 -2.27 -58.46 52.58
C PHE A 8 -3.15 -58.77 51.33
N LEU A 9 -4.04 -59.75 51.47
CA LEU A 9 -5.05 -60.06 50.43
C LEU A 9 -6.04 -58.93 50.26
N ALA A 10 -6.48 -58.26 51.31
CA ALA A 10 -7.37 -57.10 51.20
C ALA A 10 -6.65 -55.91 50.55
N CYS A 11 -5.39 -55.63 50.82
CA CYS A 11 -4.58 -54.64 50.17
C CYS A 11 -4.32 -55.00 48.68
N LEU A 12 -4.10 -56.30 48.38
CA LEU A 12 -3.93 -56.78 47.01
C LEU A 12 -5.24 -56.65 46.17
N PHE A 13 -6.41 -56.92 46.76
CA PHE A 13 -7.71 -56.71 46.12
C PHE A 13 -8.06 -55.23 45.99
N LEU A 14 -7.67 -54.38 46.92
CA LEU A 14 -7.80 -52.91 46.77
C LEU A 14 -6.86 -52.34 45.73
N SER A 15 -5.67 -52.90 45.55
CA SER A 15 -4.74 -52.47 44.48
C SER A 15 -5.17 -52.96 43.09
N LEU A 16 -5.85 -54.11 42.98
CA LEU A 16 -6.44 -54.60 41.73
C LEU A 16 -7.74 -53.88 41.35
N GLY A 17 -8.47 -53.26 42.31
CA GLY A 17 -9.68 -52.47 42.06
C GLY A 17 -9.40 -51.06 41.51
N MET A 18 -8.13 -50.61 41.49
CA MET A 18 -7.73 -49.35 40.87
C MET A 18 -7.14 -49.52 39.47
N ALA A 19 -7.37 -50.62 38.78
CA ALA A 19 -7.24 -50.65 37.34
C ALA A 19 -8.37 -49.75 36.76
N MET A 20 -8.14 -48.46 36.71
CA MET A 20 -9.05 -47.49 36.11
C MET A 20 -9.37 -47.99 34.71
N ALA A 21 -10.64 -48.26 34.44
CA ALA A 21 -11.10 -48.59 33.10
C ALA A 21 -10.81 -47.41 32.22
N GLN A 22 -9.73 -47.49 31.46
CA GLN A 22 -9.44 -46.51 30.43
C GLN A 22 -10.45 -46.72 29.31
N THR A 23 -11.07 -45.64 28.91
CA THR A 23 -11.96 -45.61 27.75
C THR A 23 -11.15 -45.15 26.55
N HIS A 24 -11.11 -45.96 25.52
CA HIS A 24 -10.56 -45.58 24.24
C HIS A 24 -11.55 -44.65 23.52
N VAL A 25 -11.16 -43.41 23.28
CA VAL A 25 -11.96 -42.38 22.68
C VAL A 25 -11.39 -42.06 21.32
N THR A 26 -12.23 -42.14 20.30
CA THR A 26 -11.93 -41.69 18.93
C THR A 26 -12.95 -40.64 18.51
N GLY A 27 -12.62 -39.82 17.56
CA GLY A 27 -13.57 -38.85 17.03
C GLY A 27 -13.01 -38.00 15.90
N VAL A 28 -13.87 -37.12 15.40
CA VAL A 28 -13.52 -36.13 14.38
C VAL A 28 -13.89 -34.75 14.88
N VAL A 29 -13.00 -33.80 14.63
CA VAL A 29 -13.24 -32.37 14.89
C VAL A 29 -13.43 -31.65 13.57
N ILE A 30 -14.55 -30.95 13.41
CA ILE A 30 -14.88 -30.16 12.23
C ILE A 30 -15.17 -28.71 12.59
N SER A 31 -15.03 -27.81 11.61
CA SER A 31 -15.41 -26.41 11.71
C SER A 31 -16.91 -26.24 11.45
N ALA A 32 -17.57 -25.39 12.24
CA ALA A 32 -18.97 -25.03 12.05
C ALA A 32 -19.24 -24.20 10.79
N GLU A 33 -18.22 -23.52 10.25
CA GLU A 33 -18.39 -22.60 9.11
C GLU A 33 -18.47 -23.31 7.77
N ASP A 34 -17.60 -24.30 7.56
CA ASP A 34 -17.43 -24.96 6.28
C ASP A 34 -17.54 -26.49 6.34
N ASN A 35 -17.79 -27.05 7.53
CA ASN A 35 -17.83 -28.49 7.81
C ASN A 35 -16.53 -29.22 7.43
N GLN A 36 -15.41 -28.49 7.27
CA GLN A 36 -14.11 -29.10 6.96
C GLN A 36 -13.42 -29.64 8.24
N PRO A 37 -12.58 -30.67 8.10
CA PRO A 37 -11.77 -31.18 9.21
C PRO A 37 -10.87 -30.10 9.81
N VAL A 38 -10.82 -29.98 11.13
CA VAL A 38 -9.89 -29.09 11.83
C VAL A 38 -8.59 -29.84 12.09
N ILE A 39 -7.58 -29.57 11.28
CA ILE A 39 -6.26 -30.22 11.34
C ILE A 39 -5.43 -29.62 12.48
N GLY A 40 -4.85 -30.45 13.38
CA GLY A 40 -3.99 -29.96 14.45
C GLY A 40 -4.76 -29.35 15.63
N ALA A 41 -6.07 -29.57 15.76
CA ALA A 41 -6.82 -29.20 16.94
C ALA A 41 -6.29 -29.97 18.17
N PHE A 42 -6.04 -29.26 19.27
CA PHE A 42 -5.55 -29.85 20.49
C PHE A 42 -6.71 -30.42 21.31
N VAL A 43 -6.62 -31.70 21.69
CA VAL A 43 -7.59 -32.42 22.52
C VAL A 43 -6.92 -32.73 23.84
N LYS A 44 -7.32 -32.07 24.92
CA LYS A 44 -6.71 -32.19 26.25
C LYS A 44 -7.69 -32.81 27.23
N VAL A 45 -7.20 -33.73 28.08
CA VAL A 45 -7.96 -34.23 29.22
C VAL A 45 -7.88 -33.22 30.37
N LEU A 46 -9.06 -32.68 30.76
CA LEU A 46 -9.10 -31.69 31.84
C LEU A 46 -8.62 -32.27 33.17
N GLY A 47 -7.71 -31.54 33.83
CA GLY A 47 -7.12 -31.96 35.12
C GLY A 47 -5.88 -32.82 34.97
N THR A 48 -5.41 -33.14 33.76
CA THR A 48 -4.17 -33.87 33.48
C THR A 48 -3.27 -33.13 32.49
N SER A 49 -2.07 -33.68 32.28
CA SER A 49 -1.17 -33.23 31.19
C SER A 49 -1.41 -33.98 29.88
N ASP A 50 -2.30 -34.95 29.85
CA ASP A 50 -2.52 -35.85 28.73
C ASP A 50 -3.36 -35.17 27.65
N GLY A 51 -2.98 -35.37 26.39
CA GLY A 51 -3.66 -34.81 25.24
C GLY A 51 -3.11 -35.36 23.91
N THR A 52 -3.83 -35.10 22.84
CA THR A 52 -3.46 -35.44 21.46
C THR A 52 -3.81 -34.29 20.51
N GLN A 53 -3.44 -34.43 19.26
CA GLN A 53 -3.83 -33.50 18.19
C GLN A 53 -4.57 -34.25 17.10
N THR A 54 -5.46 -33.54 16.39
CA THR A 54 -6.15 -34.12 15.24
C THR A 54 -5.21 -34.22 14.03
N ASP A 55 -5.39 -35.27 13.25
CA ASP A 55 -4.68 -35.54 12.00
C ASP A 55 -5.20 -34.71 10.80
N LEU A 56 -4.74 -35.03 9.58
CA LEU A 56 -5.14 -34.37 8.33
C LEU A 56 -6.63 -34.53 8.00
N ASP A 57 -7.28 -35.55 8.53
CA ASP A 57 -8.73 -35.79 8.40
C ASP A 57 -9.54 -35.23 9.58
N GLY A 58 -8.89 -34.49 10.50
CA GLY A 58 -9.51 -33.98 11.72
C GLY A 58 -9.78 -35.07 12.76
N LYS A 59 -9.25 -36.30 12.61
CA LYS A 59 -9.45 -37.42 13.52
C LYS A 59 -8.48 -37.36 14.69
N PHE A 60 -8.94 -37.80 15.85
CA PHE A 60 -8.13 -37.97 17.05
C PHE A 60 -8.43 -39.30 17.74
N GLU A 61 -7.45 -39.76 18.49
CA GLU A 61 -7.50 -40.97 19.29
C GLU A 61 -6.77 -40.74 20.62
N LEU A 62 -7.42 -41.09 21.71
CA LEU A 62 -6.88 -40.87 23.06
C LEU A 62 -7.46 -41.87 24.07
N ASN A 63 -6.64 -42.41 24.94
CA ASN A 63 -7.06 -43.23 26.08
C ASN A 63 -7.28 -42.36 27.32
N VAL A 64 -8.50 -42.34 27.84
CA VAL A 64 -8.87 -41.45 28.94
C VAL A 64 -9.58 -42.22 30.08
N PRO A 65 -9.55 -41.72 31.31
CA PRO A 65 -10.36 -42.28 32.40
C PRO A 65 -11.85 -42.22 32.06
N ALA A 66 -12.61 -43.22 32.49
CA ALA A 66 -14.04 -43.26 32.25
C ALA A 66 -14.73 -41.98 32.78
N GLY A 67 -15.48 -41.29 31.91
CA GLY A 67 -16.20 -40.08 32.26
C GLY A 67 -15.34 -38.79 32.28
N ALA A 68 -14.10 -38.83 31.81
CA ALA A 68 -13.25 -37.65 31.71
C ALA A 68 -13.88 -36.55 30.84
N MET A 69 -13.56 -35.30 31.14
CA MET A 69 -13.91 -34.16 30.31
C MET A 69 -12.74 -33.83 29.37
N LEU A 70 -13.03 -33.70 28.08
CA LEU A 70 -12.07 -33.33 27.05
C LEU A 70 -12.29 -31.85 26.66
N GLU A 71 -11.21 -31.11 26.56
CA GLU A 71 -11.19 -29.76 26.03
C GLU A 71 -10.59 -29.76 24.62
N PHE A 72 -11.39 -29.33 23.67
CA PHE A 72 -10.98 -29.17 22.27
C PHE A 72 -10.65 -27.71 22.03
N SER A 73 -9.45 -27.43 21.55
CA SER A 73 -9.01 -26.06 21.27
C SER A 73 -8.24 -25.98 19.96
N TYR A 74 -8.47 -24.89 19.21
CA TYR A 74 -7.75 -24.57 17.99
C TYR A 74 -7.62 -23.06 17.87
N VAL A 75 -6.55 -22.59 17.20
CA VAL A 75 -6.29 -21.15 17.04
C VAL A 75 -7.41 -20.53 16.22
N GLY A 76 -8.08 -19.50 16.76
CA GLY A 76 -9.20 -18.83 16.10
C GLY A 76 -10.55 -19.52 16.28
N MET A 77 -10.67 -20.54 17.13
CA MET A 77 -11.92 -21.21 17.45
C MET A 77 -12.20 -21.20 18.95
N ASN A 78 -13.50 -21.17 19.32
CA ASN A 78 -13.93 -21.23 20.71
C ASN A 78 -13.61 -22.59 21.32
N PRO A 79 -12.89 -22.68 22.44
CA PRO A 79 -12.64 -23.94 23.11
C PRO A 79 -13.95 -24.61 23.55
N LYS A 80 -14.09 -25.90 23.27
CA LYS A 80 -15.28 -26.67 23.60
C LYS A 80 -14.95 -27.79 24.57
N LYS A 81 -15.72 -27.89 25.66
CA LYS A 81 -15.57 -28.96 26.65
C LYS A 81 -16.68 -29.98 26.46
N VAL A 82 -16.30 -31.23 26.24
CA VAL A 82 -17.21 -32.34 25.98
C VAL A 82 -16.81 -33.53 26.82
N LYS A 83 -17.82 -34.26 27.38
CA LYS A 83 -17.56 -35.50 28.12
C LYS A 83 -17.09 -36.59 27.16
N ALA A 84 -16.06 -37.32 27.52
CA ALA A 84 -15.48 -38.39 26.71
C ALA A 84 -16.52 -39.48 26.37
N ALA A 85 -16.59 -39.86 25.11
CA ALA A 85 -17.42 -40.92 24.56
C ALA A 85 -16.64 -41.73 23.52
N ALA A 86 -17.00 -42.97 23.26
CA ALA A 86 -16.22 -43.87 22.39
C ALA A 86 -16.03 -43.33 20.93
N ASN A 87 -17.07 -42.71 20.38
CA ASN A 87 -17.01 -42.05 19.05
C ASN A 87 -17.54 -40.63 19.19
N MET A 88 -16.70 -39.63 18.94
CA MET A 88 -17.08 -38.24 19.11
C MET A 88 -17.08 -37.49 17.79
N HIS A 89 -18.10 -36.66 17.59
CA HIS A 89 -18.15 -35.69 16.52
C HIS A 89 -18.24 -34.31 17.16
N VAL A 90 -17.15 -33.56 17.07
CA VAL A 90 -17.00 -32.27 17.76
C VAL A 90 -16.97 -31.17 16.73
N VAL A 91 -17.93 -30.27 16.82
CA VAL A 91 -18.00 -29.07 15.96
C VAL A 91 -17.41 -27.92 16.78
N LEU A 92 -16.32 -27.31 16.29
CA LEU A 92 -15.76 -26.08 16.81
C LEU A 92 -16.34 -24.89 16.05
N GLU A 93 -16.81 -23.93 16.78
CA GLU A 93 -17.27 -22.64 16.24
C GLU A 93 -16.08 -21.70 16.16
N SER A 94 -15.96 -20.94 15.08
CA SER A 94 -15.00 -19.85 15.02
C SER A 94 -15.18 -18.93 16.21
N ASP A 95 -14.09 -18.51 16.81
CA ASP A 95 -14.10 -17.45 17.80
C ASP A 95 -14.50 -16.14 17.10
N ASN A 96 -15.81 -15.99 16.83
CA ASN A 96 -16.46 -14.78 16.34
C ASN A 96 -16.54 -13.69 17.42
N LYS A 97 -15.93 -13.88 18.59
CA LYS A 97 -15.37 -12.72 19.24
C LYS A 97 -14.36 -12.17 18.26
N THR A 98 -14.84 -11.21 17.48
CA THR A 98 -14.03 -10.28 16.72
C THR A 98 -12.73 -10.15 17.48
N MET A 99 -11.62 -10.72 16.97
CA MET A 99 -10.29 -10.38 17.48
C MET A 99 -10.32 -8.88 17.42
N GLN A 100 -10.41 -8.22 18.58
CA GLN A 100 -10.62 -6.78 18.63
C GLN A 100 -9.38 -6.20 17.99
N GLU A 101 -9.51 -5.96 16.69
CA GLU A 101 -8.42 -5.53 15.84
C GLU A 101 -7.81 -4.28 16.48
N VAL A 102 -6.55 -4.37 16.79
CA VAL A 102 -5.83 -3.33 17.49
C VAL A 102 -5.10 -2.51 16.44
N VAL A 103 -5.37 -1.22 16.41
CA VAL A 103 -4.74 -0.28 15.49
C VAL A 103 -3.93 0.76 16.25
N VAL A 104 -2.84 1.19 15.64
CA VAL A 104 -2.08 2.34 16.12
C VAL A 104 -2.75 3.59 15.59
N VAL A 105 -3.16 4.47 16.50
CA VAL A 105 -3.76 5.75 16.18
C VAL A 105 -2.84 6.86 16.70
N GLY A 106 -2.20 7.54 15.78
CA GLY A 106 -1.27 8.62 16.14
C GLY A 106 0.04 8.11 16.75
N TYR A 107 0.50 8.79 17.77
CA TYR A 107 1.83 8.61 18.38
C TYR A 107 1.82 7.68 19.60
N GLY A 108 0.65 7.27 20.06
CA GLY A 108 0.46 6.49 21.29
C GLY A 108 0.54 4.97 21.06
N SER A 109 0.15 4.25 22.11
CA SER A 109 0.00 2.79 22.05
C SER A 109 -1.19 2.39 21.18
N ALA A 110 -1.13 1.14 20.72
CA ALA A 110 -2.19 0.57 19.91
C ALA A 110 -3.52 0.48 20.71
N LYS A 111 -4.64 0.81 20.05
CA LYS A 111 -5.98 0.79 20.63
C LYS A 111 -6.88 -0.21 19.93
N LYS A 112 -7.86 -0.75 20.65
CA LYS A 112 -8.92 -1.55 20.07
C LYS A 112 -9.79 -0.66 19.17
N ILE A 113 -10.11 -1.11 17.94
CA ILE A 113 -10.95 -0.33 17.00
C ILE A 113 -12.27 0.09 17.64
N GLY A 114 -12.89 -0.80 18.41
CA GLY A 114 -14.14 -0.52 19.13
C GLY A 114 -14.07 0.51 20.25
N SER A 115 -12.89 1.00 20.65
CA SER A 115 -12.71 2.04 21.67
C SER A 115 -12.30 3.40 21.09
N ILE A 116 -12.28 3.52 19.75
CA ILE A 116 -11.85 4.75 19.08
C ILE A 116 -13.09 5.60 18.77
N THR A 117 -13.10 6.83 19.26
CA THR A 117 -14.16 7.81 19.04
C THR A 117 -14.20 8.29 17.60
N GLY A 118 -13.04 8.43 16.96
CA GLY A 118 -12.89 8.87 15.58
C GLY A 118 -13.31 7.82 14.53
N SER A 119 -13.55 8.31 13.30
CA SER A 119 -13.89 7.48 12.14
C SER A 119 -12.63 6.91 11.50
N ILE A 120 -12.39 5.61 11.72
CA ILE A 120 -11.26 4.87 11.16
C ILE A 120 -11.78 3.66 10.42
N THR A 121 -11.23 3.41 9.25
CA THR A 121 -11.46 2.17 8.49
C THR A 121 -10.12 1.47 8.30
N THR A 122 -10.05 0.20 8.68
CA THR A 122 -8.84 -0.61 8.50
C THR A 122 -9.05 -1.66 7.41
N VAL A 123 -8.06 -1.78 6.54
CA VAL A 123 -7.98 -2.81 5.49
C VAL A 123 -6.83 -3.73 5.82
N ASN A 124 -7.13 -5.01 6.04
CA ASN A 124 -6.15 -6.02 6.40
C ASN A 124 -5.37 -6.53 5.19
N ALA A 125 -4.16 -7.03 5.44
CA ALA A 125 -3.26 -7.56 4.43
C ALA A 125 -3.91 -8.62 3.51
N ASP A 126 -4.83 -9.42 4.03
CA ASP A 126 -5.44 -10.50 3.24
C ASP A 126 -6.30 -9.97 2.09
N LYS A 127 -6.95 -8.82 2.27
CA LYS A 127 -7.66 -8.12 1.19
C LYS A 127 -6.72 -7.52 0.15
N LEU A 128 -5.51 -7.11 0.56
CA LEU A 128 -4.51 -6.52 -0.32
C LEU A 128 -3.74 -7.57 -1.14
N LYS A 129 -3.55 -8.78 -0.60
CA LYS A 129 -2.77 -9.86 -1.23
C LYS A 129 -3.41 -10.43 -2.50
N ASN A 130 -4.73 -10.38 -2.61
CA ASN A 130 -5.48 -11.00 -3.70
C ASN A 130 -5.60 -10.10 -4.94
N ALA A 131 -5.19 -8.84 -4.84
CA ALA A 131 -5.12 -7.91 -5.95
C ALA A 131 -3.65 -7.81 -6.40
N PRO A 132 -3.23 -8.46 -7.51
CA PRO A 132 -1.89 -8.28 -8.06
C PRO A 132 -1.79 -6.87 -8.61
N SER A 133 -1.31 -5.95 -7.78
CA SER A 133 -1.18 -4.53 -8.11
C SER A 133 0.27 -4.09 -7.98
N SER A 134 0.68 -3.17 -8.83
CA SER A 134 1.98 -2.51 -8.74
C SER A 134 2.13 -1.71 -7.45
N SER A 135 1.02 -1.24 -6.86
CA SER A 135 0.98 -0.42 -5.66
C SER A 135 -0.06 -0.89 -4.65
N ALA A 136 0.30 -0.86 -3.36
CA ALA A 136 -0.64 -1.09 -2.27
C ALA A 136 -1.79 -0.07 -2.22
N LEU A 137 -1.58 1.12 -2.79
CA LEU A 137 -2.59 2.18 -2.83
C LEU A 137 -3.71 1.86 -3.83
N ASP A 138 -3.39 1.25 -4.97
CA ASP A 138 -4.40 0.81 -5.94
C ASP A 138 -5.33 -0.24 -5.33
N ALA A 139 -4.78 -1.12 -4.49
CA ALA A 139 -5.54 -2.16 -3.81
C ALA A 139 -6.56 -1.62 -2.79
N LEU A 140 -6.49 -0.33 -2.42
CA LEU A 140 -7.49 0.34 -1.57
C LEU A 140 -8.73 0.80 -2.34
N GLN A 141 -8.71 0.79 -3.67
CA GLN A 141 -9.84 1.22 -4.48
C GLN A 141 -11.08 0.38 -4.17
N GLY A 142 -12.18 1.05 -3.81
CA GLY A 142 -13.45 0.41 -3.44
C GLY A 142 -13.46 -0.30 -2.08
N GLN A 143 -12.35 -0.30 -1.31
CA GLN A 143 -12.25 -0.96 -0.01
C GLN A 143 -12.65 -0.05 1.17
N VAL A 144 -12.58 1.26 1.00
CA VAL A 144 -12.79 2.23 2.08
C VAL A 144 -13.83 3.26 1.67
N ALA A 145 -14.94 3.32 2.41
CA ALA A 145 -15.97 4.33 2.19
C ALA A 145 -15.41 5.75 2.42
N GLY A 146 -15.68 6.66 1.47
CA GLY A 146 -15.20 8.04 1.49
C GLY A 146 -13.76 8.23 0.98
N LEU A 147 -13.04 7.17 0.64
CA LEU A 147 -11.74 7.24 -0.03
C LEU A 147 -11.95 7.13 -1.55
N ASN A 148 -11.57 8.16 -2.28
CA ASN A 148 -11.53 8.15 -3.73
C ASN A 148 -10.10 7.87 -4.20
N VAL A 149 -9.93 6.84 -5.02
CA VAL A 149 -8.66 6.40 -5.59
C VAL A 149 -8.79 6.42 -7.11
N LEU A 150 -8.03 7.27 -7.76
CA LEU A 150 -8.01 7.42 -9.21
C LEU A 150 -6.63 7.07 -9.73
N SER A 151 -6.55 6.02 -10.53
CA SER A 151 -5.38 5.70 -11.34
C SER A 151 -5.55 6.38 -12.70
N SER A 152 -4.58 7.18 -13.13
CA SER A 152 -4.78 8.12 -14.24
C SER A 152 -4.44 7.54 -15.61
N SER A 153 -3.43 6.72 -15.76
CA SER A 153 -2.91 6.33 -17.07
C SER A 153 -3.02 4.85 -17.40
N GLY A 154 -3.05 3.96 -16.41
CA GLY A 154 -2.97 2.51 -16.63
C GLY A 154 -1.62 2.04 -17.18
N GLU A 155 -0.60 2.89 -17.20
CA GLU A 155 0.79 2.49 -17.51
C GLU A 155 1.33 1.53 -16.45
N ALA A 156 2.22 0.64 -16.86
CA ALA A 156 2.92 -0.24 -15.91
C ALA A 156 3.71 0.61 -14.91
N GLY A 157 3.49 0.36 -13.61
CA GLY A 157 4.11 1.14 -12.54
C GLY A 157 3.69 2.62 -12.55
N ASP A 158 2.54 2.97 -13.14
CA ASP A 158 1.99 4.32 -13.00
C ASP A 158 1.60 4.52 -11.55
N ASN A 159 2.38 5.37 -10.93
CA ASN A 159 2.22 5.73 -9.54
C ASN A 159 1.47 7.06 -9.37
N ALA A 160 0.89 7.59 -10.45
CA ALA A 160 0.06 8.79 -10.39
C ALA A 160 -1.35 8.47 -9.84
N VAL A 161 -1.37 7.78 -8.69
CA VAL A 161 -2.61 7.52 -7.96
C VAL A 161 -3.00 8.80 -7.24
N SER A 162 -4.03 9.46 -7.73
CA SER A 162 -4.65 10.57 -7.01
C SER A 162 -5.58 10.01 -5.95
N MET A 163 -5.31 10.36 -4.69
CA MET A 163 -6.14 9.97 -3.56
C MET A 163 -6.71 11.19 -2.86
N ASN A 164 -7.98 11.13 -2.54
CA ASN A 164 -8.59 12.10 -1.63
C ASN A 164 -9.65 11.44 -0.74
N ILE A 165 -9.78 11.96 0.47
CA ILE A 165 -10.74 11.51 1.47
C ILE A 165 -11.81 12.61 1.57
N HIS A 166 -13.08 12.23 1.40
CA HIS A 166 -14.23 13.15 1.39
C HIS A 166 -14.19 14.26 0.33
N GLY A 167 -13.40 14.06 -0.77
CA GLY A 167 -13.30 15.01 -1.87
C GLY A 167 -12.10 15.97 -1.75
N LYS A 168 -12.07 16.99 -2.61
CA LYS A 168 -11.00 18.00 -2.62
C LYS A 168 -11.24 19.04 -1.51
N GLY A 169 -10.31 19.12 -0.57
CA GLY A 169 -10.39 20.03 0.59
C GLY A 169 -9.88 21.46 0.35
N SER A 170 -9.18 21.71 -0.76
CA SER A 170 -8.59 23.03 -1.06
C SER A 170 -8.50 23.29 -2.55
N ILE A 171 -8.62 24.57 -2.93
CA ILE A 171 -8.40 25.05 -4.30
C ILE A 171 -6.92 25.41 -4.52
N GLY A 172 -6.28 26.02 -3.53
CA GLY A 172 -4.91 26.54 -3.63
C GLY A 172 -3.82 25.71 -2.93
N ALA A 173 -4.21 24.66 -2.19
CA ALA A 173 -3.26 23.77 -1.54
C ALA A 173 -3.51 22.30 -1.93
N SER A 174 -2.57 21.42 -1.64
CA SER A 174 -2.74 20.00 -1.93
C SER A 174 -3.96 19.40 -1.21
N SER A 175 -4.70 18.51 -1.88
CA SER A 175 -5.78 17.70 -1.30
C SER A 175 -5.36 16.25 -1.02
N THR A 176 -4.06 15.95 -1.09
CA THR A 176 -3.51 14.62 -0.84
C THR A 176 -3.51 14.31 0.66
N PRO A 177 -3.94 13.11 1.09
CA PRO A 177 -3.82 12.69 2.49
C PRO A 177 -2.37 12.64 2.98
N LEU A 178 -2.17 12.78 4.29
CA LEU A 178 -0.89 12.49 4.91
C LEU A 178 -0.66 10.97 4.91
N TYR A 179 0.51 10.54 4.48
CA TYR A 179 0.94 9.15 4.58
C TYR A 179 1.83 8.96 5.81
N VAL A 180 1.59 7.89 6.56
CA VAL A 180 2.39 7.53 7.74
C VAL A 180 2.73 6.04 7.65
N ILE A 181 4.01 5.69 7.73
CA ILE A 181 4.47 4.30 7.71
C ILE A 181 5.15 3.99 9.04
N ASP A 182 4.60 3.05 9.80
CA ASP A 182 5.09 2.66 11.14
C ASP A 182 5.34 3.86 12.08
N GLY A 183 4.49 4.90 11.95
CA GLY A 183 4.53 6.12 12.75
C GLY A 183 5.48 7.21 12.22
N ILE A 184 6.05 7.05 11.02
CA ILE A 184 6.87 8.06 10.37
C ILE A 184 6.07 8.70 9.23
N PRO A 185 5.88 10.03 9.24
CA PRO A 185 5.36 10.75 8.09
C PRO A 185 6.24 10.52 6.87
N SER A 186 5.65 10.05 5.79
CA SER A 186 6.35 9.58 4.61
C SER A 186 5.72 10.12 3.32
N SER A 187 6.43 10.05 2.23
CA SER A 187 5.91 10.41 0.92
C SER A 187 4.98 9.34 0.33
N SER A 188 4.10 9.73 -0.58
CA SER A 188 3.35 8.77 -1.40
C SER A 188 4.28 7.81 -2.16
N ARG A 189 5.45 8.31 -2.58
CA ARG A 189 6.47 7.52 -3.29
C ARG A 189 6.96 6.33 -2.46
N ALA A 190 7.16 6.51 -1.14
CA ALA A 190 7.58 5.44 -0.24
C ALA A 190 6.57 4.29 -0.19
N ILE A 191 5.26 4.61 -0.12
CA ILE A 191 4.21 3.58 -0.11
C ILE A 191 4.08 2.90 -1.47
N MET A 192 4.16 3.66 -2.56
CA MET A 192 4.08 3.10 -3.91
C MET A 192 5.23 2.14 -4.22
N ALA A 193 6.43 2.42 -3.65
CA ALA A 193 7.59 1.54 -3.77
C ALA A 193 7.53 0.32 -2.85
N MET A 194 6.64 0.33 -1.86
CA MET A 194 6.54 -0.74 -0.88
C MET A 194 5.95 -2.01 -1.50
N ASN A 195 6.48 -3.16 -1.10
CA ASN A 195 5.86 -4.43 -1.42
C ASN A 195 4.52 -4.58 -0.65
N PRO A 196 3.37 -4.77 -1.33
CA PRO A 196 2.10 -4.97 -0.64
C PRO A 196 2.12 -6.16 0.35
N ASN A 197 2.95 -7.17 0.10
CA ASN A 197 3.10 -8.33 0.99
C ASN A 197 3.84 -8.01 2.30
N ASP A 198 4.53 -6.88 2.41
CA ASP A 198 5.15 -6.42 3.66
C ASP A 198 4.16 -5.68 4.57
N ILE A 199 2.98 -5.37 4.08
CA ILE A 199 1.96 -4.63 4.82
C ILE A 199 1.17 -5.60 5.70
N LYS A 200 0.93 -5.21 6.95
CA LYS A 200 0.04 -5.89 7.89
C LYS A 200 -1.38 -5.38 7.77
N ASN A 201 -1.55 -4.06 7.82
CA ASN A 201 -2.81 -3.37 7.61
C ASN A 201 -2.60 -1.92 7.16
N ILE A 202 -3.65 -1.34 6.57
CA ILE A 202 -3.73 0.08 6.25
C ILE A 202 -4.96 0.64 6.95
N SER A 203 -4.76 1.66 7.80
CA SER A 203 -5.83 2.37 8.48
C SER A 203 -6.03 3.75 7.86
N VAL A 204 -7.25 4.06 7.46
CA VAL A 204 -7.63 5.36 6.90
C VAL A 204 -8.37 6.15 7.96
N LEU A 205 -7.77 7.26 8.40
CA LEU A 205 -8.30 8.19 9.41
C LEU A 205 -9.00 9.31 8.67
N LYS A 206 -10.29 9.53 8.95
CA LYS A 206 -11.16 10.34 8.09
C LYS A 206 -11.73 11.59 8.77
N ASP A 207 -11.76 11.66 10.08
CA ASP A 207 -12.35 12.77 10.82
C ASP A 207 -11.35 13.52 11.72
N ALA A 208 -11.80 14.62 12.31
CA ALA A 208 -10.96 15.49 13.10
C ALA A 208 -10.42 14.81 14.38
N SER A 209 -11.21 13.97 15.07
CA SER A 209 -10.76 13.27 16.27
C SER A 209 -9.62 12.31 15.98
N ALA A 210 -9.68 11.59 14.83
CA ALA A 210 -8.62 10.68 14.43
C ALA A 210 -7.37 11.40 13.90
N THR A 211 -7.51 12.59 13.29
CA THR A 211 -6.44 13.24 12.52
C THR A 211 -5.82 14.45 13.17
N SER A 212 -6.49 15.13 14.13
CA SER A 212 -6.00 16.37 14.76
C SER A 212 -4.63 16.23 15.41
N ILE A 213 -4.29 15.06 15.93
CA ILE A 213 -2.98 14.78 16.52
C ILE A 213 -1.83 14.89 15.49
N TYR A 214 -2.13 14.86 14.17
CA TYR A 214 -1.19 15.11 13.08
C TYR A 214 -1.17 16.57 12.62
N GLY A 215 -2.07 17.43 13.17
CA GLY A 215 -2.08 18.88 13.03
C GLY A 215 -2.28 19.39 11.62
N SER A 216 -1.47 20.38 11.24
CA SER A 216 -1.55 21.10 9.97
C SER A 216 -1.27 20.26 8.72
N ARG A 217 -0.82 19.02 8.87
CA ARG A 217 -0.52 18.12 7.75
C ARG A 217 -1.67 17.17 7.42
N ALA A 218 -2.71 17.12 8.24
CA ALA A 218 -3.73 16.06 8.19
C ALA A 218 -5.15 16.54 7.83
N ALA A 219 -5.30 17.77 7.31
CA ALA A 219 -6.61 18.27 6.89
C ALA A 219 -7.32 17.41 5.85
N ASN A 220 -6.56 16.71 5.03
CA ASN A 220 -7.07 15.82 3.98
C ASN A 220 -7.16 14.35 4.43
N GLY A 221 -7.11 14.08 5.75
CA GLY A 221 -7.07 12.74 6.31
C GLY A 221 -5.67 12.13 6.38
N VAL A 222 -5.59 10.92 6.93
CA VAL A 222 -4.32 10.19 7.11
C VAL A 222 -4.47 8.75 6.63
N ILE A 223 -3.51 8.27 5.85
CA ILE A 223 -3.35 6.87 5.47
C ILE A 223 -2.18 6.31 6.28
N TYR A 224 -2.51 5.51 7.28
CA TYR A 224 -1.54 4.91 8.18
C TYR A 224 -1.26 3.46 7.79
N VAL A 225 -0.03 3.17 7.38
CA VAL A 225 0.44 1.84 7.00
C VAL A 225 1.20 1.21 8.15
N THR A 226 0.76 0.04 8.58
CA THR A 226 1.48 -0.80 9.53
C THR A 226 2.14 -1.94 8.78
N THR A 227 3.45 -2.11 8.94
CA THR A 227 4.18 -3.20 8.31
C THR A 227 4.21 -4.46 9.17
N LYS A 228 4.52 -5.59 8.55
CA LYS A 228 4.72 -6.86 9.26
C LYS A 228 5.97 -6.79 10.12
N ASN A 229 5.88 -7.36 11.31
CA ASN A 229 6.98 -7.50 12.25
C ASN A 229 7.04 -8.95 12.73
N GLY A 230 8.21 -9.40 13.13
CA GLY A 230 8.34 -10.66 13.86
C GLY A 230 7.61 -10.62 15.20
N SER A 231 7.24 -11.78 15.71
CA SER A 231 6.64 -11.93 17.02
C SER A 231 7.65 -12.53 17.99
N PHE A 232 7.67 -12.02 19.23
CA PHE A 232 8.46 -12.64 20.30
C PHE A 232 7.89 -14.03 20.62
N ASN A 233 8.74 -14.93 21.11
CA ASN A 233 8.38 -16.31 21.44
C ASN A 233 7.70 -17.08 20.28
N SER A 234 8.10 -16.81 19.05
CA SER A 234 7.57 -17.49 17.87
C SER A 234 8.65 -18.27 17.13
N LYS A 235 8.29 -19.46 16.63
CA LYS A 235 9.15 -20.25 15.76
C LYS A 235 9.41 -19.49 14.46
N ALA A 236 10.59 -19.71 13.88
CA ALA A 236 10.89 -19.17 12.55
C ALA A 236 9.91 -19.71 11.51
N ARG A 237 9.30 -18.81 10.74
CA ARG A 237 8.41 -19.11 9.62
C ARG A 237 9.01 -18.53 8.35
N ILE A 238 9.22 -19.40 7.36
CA ILE A 238 9.66 -19.02 6.02
C ILE A 238 8.43 -19.05 5.12
N THR A 239 8.19 -17.98 4.41
CA THR A 239 7.10 -17.87 3.44
C THR A 239 7.67 -17.50 2.09
N PHE A 240 7.43 -18.33 1.08
CA PHE A 240 7.69 -18.01 -0.31
C PHE A 240 6.36 -17.92 -1.06
N ARG A 241 6.19 -16.83 -1.82
CA ARG A 241 5.02 -16.60 -2.65
C ARG A 241 5.48 -16.26 -4.06
N SER A 242 4.91 -16.94 -5.05
CA SER A 242 5.12 -16.64 -6.45
C SER A 242 3.77 -16.48 -7.14
N GLN A 243 3.61 -15.42 -7.91
CA GLN A 243 2.40 -15.14 -8.68
C GLN A 243 2.78 -14.84 -10.12
N PHE A 244 2.01 -15.40 -11.04
CA PHE A 244 2.04 -15.06 -12.46
C PHE A 244 0.64 -14.58 -12.86
N GLY A 245 0.57 -13.52 -13.63
CA GLY A 245 -0.67 -12.96 -14.15
C GLY A 245 -0.51 -12.46 -15.57
N ILE A 246 -1.63 -12.27 -16.24
CA ILE A 246 -1.71 -11.67 -17.57
C ILE A 246 -2.72 -10.55 -17.52
N SER A 247 -2.27 -9.33 -17.85
CA SER A 247 -3.14 -8.16 -17.96
C SER A 247 -3.61 -7.99 -19.39
N THR A 248 -4.91 -7.77 -19.57
CA THR A 248 -5.51 -7.46 -20.85
C THR A 248 -6.58 -6.38 -20.66
N PRO A 249 -6.83 -5.49 -21.64
CA PRO A 249 -7.93 -4.53 -21.56
C PRO A 249 -9.25 -5.24 -21.30
N ALA A 250 -10.02 -4.74 -20.33
CA ALA A 250 -11.31 -5.30 -19.96
C ALA A 250 -12.36 -5.19 -21.07
N ASP A 251 -12.29 -4.10 -21.86
CA ASP A 251 -13.17 -3.88 -23.01
C ASP A 251 -12.33 -3.53 -24.25
N LYS A 252 -12.45 -4.35 -25.28
CA LYS A 252 -11.79 -4.19 -26.57
C LYS A 252 -12.71 -3.61 -27.64
N ARG A 253 -14.00 -3.39 -27.34
CA ARG A 253 -15.00 -2.93 -28.34
C ARG A 253 -14.62 -1.57 -28.94
N LEU A 254 -14.08 -0.66 -28.13
CA LEU A 254 -13.63 0.64 -28.62
C LEU A 254 -12.61 0.49 -29.76
N TYR A 255 -11.65 -0.42 -29.61
CA TYR A 255 -10.63 -0.68 -30.64
C TYR A 255 -11.21 -1.34 -31.89
N HIS A 256 -12.13 -2.28 -31.71
CA HIS A 256 -12.75 -3.00 -32.84
C HIS A 256 -13.75 -2.14 -33.63
N ASN A 257 -14.35 -1.15 -32.97
CA ASN A 257 -15.35 -0.27 -33.57
C ASN A 257 -14.74 0.97 -34.25
N MET A 258 -13.41 1.10 -34.28
CA MET A 258 -12.76 2.17 -35.05
C MET A 258 -12.89 1.92 -36.54
N MET A 259 -13.17 2.98 -37.29
CA MET A 259 -13.29 2.92 -38.76
C MET A 259 -12.01 2.41 -39.40
N ASN A 260 -12.13 1.52 -40.35
CA ASN A 260 -11.07 1.18 -41.28
C ASN A 260 -10.96 2.21 -42.40
N ALA A 261 -10.00 2.06 -43.29
CA ALA A 261 -9.76 3.00 -44.37
C ALA A 261 -10.96 3.13 -45.33
N SER A 262 -11.66 2.02 -45.62
CA SER A 262 -12.84 2.04 -46.50
C SER A 262 -14.02 2.72 -45.84
N GLU A 263 -14.30 2.41 -44.59
CA GLU A 263 -15.37 3.04 -43.79
C GLU A 263 -15.12 4.53 -43.59
N LEU A 264 -13.87 4.96 -43.41
CA LEU A 264 -13.52 6.36 -43.31
C LEU A 264 -13.75 7.10 -44.63
N ARG A 265 -13.37 6.49 -45.78
CA ARG A 265 -13.64 7.07 -47.11
C ARG A 265 -15.14 7.17 -47.38
N GLU A 266 -15.92 6.17 -47.02
CA GLU A 266 -17.39 6.19 -47.13
C GLU A 266 -17.99 7.31 -46.25
N PHE A 267 -17.51 7.45 -45.01
CA PHE A 267 -17.92 8.50 -44.10
C PHE A 267 -17.69 9.91 -44.68
N TRP A 268 -16.47 10.16 -45.21
CA TRP A 268 -16.14 11.42 -45.86
C TRP A 268 -17.02 11.67 -47.10
N GLY A 269 -17.29 10.61 -47.88
CA GLY A 269 -18.20 10.70 -49.03
C GLY A 269 -19.62 11.09 -48.64
N LYS A 270 -20.15 10.56 -47.53
CA LYS A 270 -21.45 10.96 -46.97
C LYS A 270 -21.48 12.41 -46.48
N LEU A 271 -20.33 12.98 -46.13
CA LEU A 271 -20.18 14.39 -45.79
C LEU A 271 -20.01 15.31 -47.01
N GLY A 272 -20.02 14.75 -48.24
CA GLY A 272 -19.95 15.50 -49.48
C GLY A 272 -18.55 15.66 -50.06
N TYR A 273 -17.51 15.02 -49.48
CA TYR A 273 -16.16 15.06 -50.06
C TYR A 273 -16.05 14.07 -51.21
N THR A 274 -15.45 14.50 -52.31
CA THR A 274 -15.16 13.63 -53.44
C THR A 274 -13.93 12.76 -53.18
N LYS A 275 -13.71 11.73 -53.99
CA LYS A 275 -12.50 10.93 -53.91
C LYS A 275 -11.25 11.78 -54.11
N GLU A 276 -11.31 12.74 -55.05
CA GLU A 276 -10.22 13.68 -55.33
C GLU A 276 -9.91 14.56 -54.14
N ASP A 277 -10.93 15.06 -53.43
CA ASP A 277 -10.74 15.86 -52.21
C ASP A 277 -10.03 15.07 -51.12
N ILE A 278 -10.45 13.79 -50.90
CA ILE A 278 -9.85 12.89 -49.92
C ILE A 278 -8.41 12.57 -50.31
N ASP A 279 -8.18 12.17 -51.56
CA ASP A 279 -6.84 11.80 -52.04
C ASP A 279 -5.89 13.00 -51.95
N LYS A 280 -6.34 14.21 -52.28
CA LYS A 280 -5.56 15.44 -52.11
C LYS A 280 -5.16 15.70 -50.67
N ALA A 281 -6.05 15.45 -49.69
CA ALA A 281 -5.78 15.63 -48.27
C ALA A 281 -4.73 14.62 -47.74
N TYR A 282 -4.59 13.48 -48.40
CA TYR A 282 -3.64 12.43 -48.05
C TYR A 282 -2.50 12.27 -49.08
N THR A 283 -2.23 13.31 -49.90
CA THR A 283 -1.10 13.32 -50.85
C THR A 283 0.18 13.79 -50.18
N TRP A 284 1.29 13.12 -50.52
CA TRP A 284 2.64 13.49 -50.10
C TRP A 284 3.59 13.45 -51.30
N LYS A 285 4.73 14.13 -51.18
CA LYS A 285 5.77 14.14 -52.22
C LYS A 285 7.00 13.38 -51.75
N ASP A 286 7.55 12.56 -52.64
CA ASP A 286 8.83 11.91 -52.39
C ASP A 286 10.00 12.90 -52.58
N ARG A 287 11.24 12.38 -52.43
CA ARG A 287 12.46 13.21 -52.60
C ARG A 287 12.65 13.74 -54.02
N ASP A 288 12.08 13.07 -55.01
CA ASP A 288 12.17 13.42 -56.41
C ASP A 288 11.00 14.31 -56.84
N GLY A 289 10.11 14.66 -55.91
CA GLY A 289 8.97 15.54 -56.13
C GLY A 289 7.73 14.84 -56.68
N ASN A 290 7.73 13.52 -56.86
CA ASN A 290 6.56 12.76 -57.30
C ASN A 290 5.48 12.72 -56.23
N GLU A 291 4.22 12.89 -56.66
CA GLU A 291 3.07 12.83 -55.76
C GLU A 291 2.59 11.39 -55.56
N HIS A 292 2.36 11.06 -54.30
CA HIS A 292 1.83 9.78 -53.87
C HIS A 292 0.65 10.02 -52.92
N VAL A 293 -0.36 9.16 -52.98
CA VAL A 293 -1.50 9.18 -52.07
C VAL A 293 -1.33 8.10 -51.03
N TYR A 294 -1.48 8.43 -49.75
CA TYR A 294 -1.56 7.43 -48.71
C TYR A 294 -2.80 6.56 -48.88
N ASN A 295 -2.62 5.28 -48.98
CA ASN A 295 -3.67 4.29 -49.15
C ASN A 295 -3.49 3.12 -48.21
N GLY A 296 -3.12 3.41 -46.95
CA GLY A 296 -3.01 2.41 -45.88
C GLY A 296 -4.38 1.93 -45.41
N ASP A 297 -4.39 0.87 -44.62
CA ASP A 297 -5.50 0.47 -43.76
C ASP A 297 -4.93 0.07 -42.41
N THR A 298 -4.39 1.06 -41.72
CA THR A 298 -3.64 0.84 -40.48
C THR A 298 -4.59 0.80 -39.29
N ARG A 299 -4.61 -0.32 -38.61
CA ARG A 299 -5.20 -0.47 -37.28
C ARG A 299 -4.18 -0.04 -36.25
N TRP A 300 -4.11 1.27 -35.93
CA TRP A 300 -3.07 1.87 -35.11
C TRP A 300 -2.87 1.19 -33.76
N TRP A 301 -3.95 0.76 -33.10
CA TRP A 301 -3.87 0.07 -31.84
C TRP A 301 -3.11 -1.28 -31.91
N ASN A 302 -3.06 -1.94 -33.07
CA ASN A 302 -2.23 -3.15 -33.26
C ASN A 302 -0.73 -2.83 -33.28
N HIS A 303 -0.36 -1.60 -33.57
CA HIS A 303 1.03 -1.15 -33.65
C HIS A 303 1.52 -0.45 -32.38
N THR A 304 0.61 0.02 -31.53
CA THR A 304 0.95 0.83 -30.35
C THR A 304 0.62 0.15 -29.04
N MET A 305 -0.31 -0.80 -29.07
CA MET A 305 -0.79 -1.50 -27.89
C MET A 305 -0.45 -2.99 -27.96
N GLN A 306 -0.21 -3.57 -26.82
CA GLN A 306 -0.06 -5.00 -26.66
C GLN A 306 -1.09 -5.53 -25.66
N PHE A 307 -1.57 -6.73 -25.94
CA PHE A 307 -2.55 -7.43 -25.13
C PHE A 307 -1.91 -8.67 -24.51
N ASN A 308 -2.49 -9.17 -23.43
CA ASN A 308 -1.97 -10.32 -22.69
C ASN A 308 -0.56 -10.06 -22.11
N ASN A 309 -0.42 -8.92 -21.45
CA ASN A 309 0.85 -8.48 -20.87
C ASN A 309 1.20 -9.30 -19.63
N PRO A 310 2.37 -9.96 -19.58
CA PRO A 310 2.78 -10.74 -18.42
C PRO A 310 3.10 -9.85 -17.23
N GLN A 311 2.75 -10.37 -16.05
CA GLN A 311 3.07 -9.82 -14.75
C GLN A 311 3.56 -10.93 -13.85
N THR A 312 4.66 -10.71 -13.14
CA THR A 312 5.23 -11.67 -12.18
C THR A 312 5.51 -10.99 -10.86
N GLN A 313 5.27 -11.70 -9.77
CA GLN A 313 5.64 -11.27 -8.43
C GLN A 313 6.20 -12.46 -7.66
N ASN A 314 7.38 -12.28 -7.06
CA ASN A 314 8.05 -13.28 -6.25
C ASN A 314 8.47 -12.65 -4.93
N ASP A 315 8.06 -13.24 -3.81
CA ASP A 315 8.32 -12.74 -2.47
C ASP A 315 8.84 -13.85 -1.58
N LEU A 316 9.88 -13.55 -0.83
CA LEU A 316 10.44 -14.43 0.21
C LEU A 316 10.46 -13.65 1.52
N SER A 317 9.93 -14.22 2.59
CA SER A 317 10.03 -13.63 3.93
C SER A 317 10.35 -14.68 4.99
N ILE A 318 11.10 -14.25 6.01
CA ILE A 318 11.45 -15.03 7.17
C ILE A 318 11.09 -14.19 8.40
N GLU A 319 10.26 -14.72 9.29
CA GLU A 319 9.87 -14.05 10.52
C GLU A 319 9.94 -15.01 11.71
N GLY A 320 10.25 -14.48 12.89
CA GLY A 320 10.33 -15.27 14.10
C GLY A 320 10.82 -14.47 15.29
N GLY A 321 11.10 -15.16 16.40
CA GLY A 321 11.70 -14.51 17.56
C GLY A 321 11.80 -15.39 18.80
N SER A 322 12.76 -15.03 19.65
CA SER A 322 12.90 -15.54 21.01
C SER A 322 12.08 -14.68 22.00
N ASP A 323 12.27 -14.91 23.29
CA ASP A 323 11.74 -14.06 24.36
C ASP A 323 12.28 -12.62 24.34
N ARG A 324 13.50 -12.43 23.82
CA ARG A 324 14.24 -11.16 23.83
C ARG A 324 14.37 -10.47 22.48
N ILE A 325 14.25 -11.19 21.38
CA ILE A 325 14.44 -10.65 20.03
C ILE A 325 13.30 -11.14 19.14
N SER A 326 12.76 -10.24 18.31
CA SER A 326 11.87 -10.59 17.21
C SER A 326 12.37 -9.98 15.92
N TYR A 327 12.24 -10.71 14.82
CA TYR A 327 12.76 -10.32 13.53
C TYR A 327 11.79 -10.67 12.39
N MET A 328 11.82 -9.85 11.35
CA MET A 328 11.22 -10.11 10.05
C MET A 328 12.19 -9.60 8.99
N VAL A 329 12.52 -10.47 8.02
CA VAL A 329 13.32 -10.12 6.85
C VAL A 329 12.55 -10.57 5.62
N GLY A 330 12.43 -9.70 4.63
CA GLY A 330 11.73 -9.97 3.39
C GLY A 330 12.46 -9.41 2.18
N ALA A 331 12.33 -10.10 1.05
CA ALA A 331 12.78 -9.63 -0.26
C ALA A 331 11.70 -9.93 -1.28
N GLY A 332 11.49 -9.01 -2.23
CA GLY A 332 10.47 -9.12 -3.25
C GLY A 332 10.93 -8.60 -4.59
N GLN A 333 10.41 -9.21 -5.64
CA GLN A 333 10.58 -8.77 -7.03
C GLN A 333 9.19 -8.70 -7.69
N PHE A 334 8.96 -7.65 -8.45
CA PHE A 334 7.76 -7.44 -9.25
C PHE A 334 8.17 -6.99 -10.65
N HIS A 335 7.59 -7.62 -11.67
CA HIS A 335 7.73 -7.22 -13.07
C HIS A 335 6.36 -7.13 -13.72
N GLN A 336 6.13 -6.07 -14.49
CA GLN A 336 4.90 -5.84 -15.24
C GLN A 336 5.22 -5.22 -16.60
N ARG A 337 4.65 -5.78 -17.66
CA ARG A 337 4.57 -5.10 -18.96
C ARG A 337 3.28 -4.28 -19.03
N GLY A 338 3.39 -3.08 -19.58
CA GLY A 338 2.24 -2.20 -19.79
C GLY A 338 1.50 -2.50 -21.09
N ALA A 339 0.33 -1.91 -21.25
CA ALA A 339 -0.48 -2.04 -22.46
C ALA A 339 0.15 -1.33 -23.67
N ALA A 340 0.86 -0.23 -23.48
CA ALA A 340 1.61 0.42 -24.55
C ALA A 340 2.93 -0.33 -24.82
N ILE A 341 3.26 -0.48 -26.11
CA ILE A 341 4.49 -1.14 -26.54
C ILE A 341 5.71 -0.43 -25.96
N GLY A 342 6.64 -1.21 -25.38
CA GLY A 342 7.87 -0.71 -24.76
C GLY A 342 7.69 -0.24 -23.31
N ASN A 343 6.47 -0.10 -22.81
CA ASN A 343 6.23 0.25 -21.42
C ASN A 343 6.43 -0.96 -20.50
N PHE A 344 7.20 -0.78 -19.44
CA PHE A 344 7.41 -1.80 -18.41
C PHE A 344 7.70 -1.17 -17.05
N TYR A 345 7.53 -1.96 -16.00
CA TYR A 345 7.87 -1.62 -14.62
C TYR A 345 8.51 -2.81 -13.91
N ASP A 346 9.67 -2.57 -13.31
CA ASP A 346 10.40 -3.49 -12.46
C ASP A 346 10.55 -2.89 -11.08
N ARG A 347 10.31 -3.69 -10.02
CA ARG A 347 10.53 -3.29 -8.63
C ARG A 347 11.20 -4.41 -7.87
N TYR A 348 12.23 -4.04 -7.09
CA TYR A 348 12.94 -4.89 -6.15
C TYR A 348 12.87 -4.27 -4.77
N ASN A 349 12.50 -5.05 -3.78
CA ASN A 349 12.36 -4.61 -2.40
C ASN A 349 13.15 -5.49 -1.46
N PHE A 350 13.69 -4.88 -0.43
CA PHE A 350 14.24 -5.55 0.74
C PHE A 350 13.75 -4.86 1.99
N ARG A 351 13.32 -5.62 3.01
CA ARG A 351 12.89 -5.11 4.30
C ARG A 351 13.47 -5.94 5.43
N SER A 352 13.91 -5.27 6.49
CA SER A 352 14.31 -5.89 7.74
C SER A 352 13.73 -5.12 8.91
N ASN A 353 12.95 -5.81 9.75
CA ASN A 353 12.38 -5.29 10.98
C ASN A 353 12.91 -6.11 12.14
N LEU A 354 13.65 -5.47 13.04
CA LEU A 354 14.25 -6.07 14.22
C LEU A 354 13.74 -5.35 15.46
N SER A 355 13.29 -6.09 16.47
CA SER A 355 12.97 -5.56 17.79
C SER A 355 13.65 -6.38 18.87
N ALA A 356 14.14 -5.72 19.92
CA ALA A 356 14.80 -6.33 21.05
C ALA A 356 14.20 -5.82 22.37
N ARG A 357 14.19 -6.69 23.39
CA ARG A 357 13.85 -6.39 24.78
C ARG A 357 15.06 -6.72 25.67
N PRO A 358 16.08 -5.85 25.72
CA PRO A 358 17.27 -6.12 26.54
C PRO A 358 16.95 -6.27 28.03
N LYS A 359 15.93 -5.54 28.48
CA LYS A 359 15.33 -5.58 29.82
C LYS A 359 13.81 -5.56 29.71
N ASP A 360 13.12 -5.98 30.73
CA ASP A 360 11.64 -6.01 30.75
C ASP A 360 11.02 -4.61 30.66
N TRP A 361 11.73 -3.60 31.17
CA TRP A 361 11.36 -2.18 31.10
C TRP A 361 11.90 -1.44 29.86
N MET A 362 12.63 -2.12 28.94
CA MET A 362 13.26 -1.50 27.78
C MET A 362 12.97 -2.29 26.50
N ARG A 363 12.47 -1.62 25.50
CA ARG A 363 12.30 -2.13 24.13
C ARG A 363 12.97 -1.20 23.16
N MET A 364 13.62 -1.75 22.16
CA MET A 364 14.24 -1.00 21.06
C MET A 364 14.02 -1.73 19.74
N GLY A 365 14.12 -1.02 18.65
CA GLY A 365 14.02 -1.63 17.33
C GLY A 365 14.52 -0.75 16.22
N ILE A 366 14.78 -1.41 15.11
CA ILE A 366 15.16 -0.79 13.85
C ILE A 366 14.39 -1.47 12.70
N ASN A 367 13.78 -0.66 11.85
CA ASN A 367 13.10 -1.09 10.64
C ASN A 367 13.75 -0.38 9.47
N VAL A 368 14.19 -1.13 8.47
CA VAL A 368 14.82 -0.58 7.27
C VAL A 368 14.20 -1.25 6.06
N ALA A 369 13.82 -0.45 5.09
CA ALA A 369 13.37 -0.92 3.78
C ALA A 369 14.16 -0.22 2.68
N PHE A 370 14.66 -1.00 1.73
CA PHE A 370 15.25 -0.54 0.48
C PHE A 370 14.31 -0.88 -0.67
N SER A 371 14.19 0.03 -1.61
CA SER A 371 13.48 -0.19 -2.86
C SER A 371 14.31 0.31 -4.04
N TYR A 372 14.29 -0.45 -5.11
CA TYR A 372 14.73 -0.02 -6.43
C TYR A 372 13.60 -0.27 -7.41
N ASP A 373 13.23 0.72 -8.18
CA ASP A 373 12.28 0.57 -9.26
C ASP A 373 12.73 1.27 -10.52
N LYS A 374 12.42 0.63 -11.64
CA LYS A 374 12.74 1.08 -12.99
C LYS A 374 11.51 0.97 -13.87
N LYS A 375 11.22 2.01 -14.61
CA LYS A 375 10.16 2.00 -15.62
C LYS A 375 10.58 2.71 -16.89
N GLN A 376 10.04 2.25 -18.00
CA GLN A 376 10.03 3.00 -19.23
C GLN A 376 8.65 3.63 -19.39
N ARG A 377 8.61 4.96 -19.44
CA ARG A 377 7.41 5.73 -19.67
C ARG A 377 7.04 5.74 -21.15
N ASN A 378 5.78 6.00 -21.46
CA ASN A 378 5.36 6.22 -22.83
C ASN A 378 5.97 7.52 -23.36
N ALA A 379 6.40 7.51 -24.62
CA ALA A 379 6.85 8.73 -25.28
C ALA A 379 5.70 9.76 -25.30
N ASN A 380 6.02 10.97 -24.88
CA ASN A 380 5.10 12.11 -24.96
C ASN A 380 5.49 12.97 -26.17
N PHE A 381 4.58 13.13 -27.10
CA PHE A 381 4.81 13.83 -28.37
C PHE A 381 4.41 15.31 -28.34
N GLY A 382 3.95 15.83 -27.22
CA GLY A 382 3.52 17.21 -27.04
C GLY A 382 4.40 18.00 -26.10
N ASN A 383 4.47 19.32 -26.30
CA ASN A 383 5.19 20.26 -25.43
C ASN A 383 4.48 20.55 -24.10
N SER A 384 3.33 19.92 -23.84
CA SER A 384 2.57 20.10 -22.60
C SER A 384 2.41 18.79 -21.89
N GLU A 385 2.95 18.71 -20.69
CA GLU A 385 2.69 17.63 -19.75
C GLU A 385 1.17 17.50 -19.54
N GLY A 386 0.66 16.28 -19.68
CA GLY A 386 -0.75 15.99 -19.40
C GLY A 386 -1.69 15.97 -20.62
N ASN A 387 -1.23 16.17 -21.83
CA ASN A 387 -2.09 16.06 -23.01
C ASN A 387 -2.15 14.60 -23.50
N ALA A 388 -3.11 13.82 -22.97
CA ALA A 388 -3.27 12.39 -23.27
C ALA A 388 -3.41 12.07 -24.77
N GLN A 389 -3.81 13.02 -25.58
CA GLN A 389 -3.95 12.83 -27.03
C GLN A 389 -2.60 12.62 -27.74
N TYR A 390 -1.50 13.10 -27.18
CA TYR A 390 -0.15 12.93 -27.76
C TYR A 390 0.60 11.72 -27.23
N THR A 391 0.00 10.91 -26.38
CA THR A 391 0.57 9.63 -25.96
C THR A 391 0.38 8.56 -27.03
N SER A 392 1.16 7.49 -26.97
CA SER A 392 0.99 6.35 -27.91
C SER A 392 -0.45 5.82 -27.92
N GLY A 393 -1.09 5.75 -26.75
CA GLY A 393 -2.49 5.33 -26.63
C GLY A 393 -3.46 6.31 -27.30
N GLY A 394 -3.33 7.62 -27.02
CA GLY A 394 -4.18 8.66 -27.62
C GLY A 394 -4.04 8.72 -29.14
N LEU A 395 -2.81 8.67 -29.65
CA LEU A 395 -2.55 8.70 -31.09
C LEU A 395 -3.13 7.47 -31.82
N SER A 396 -3.27 6.34 -31.13
CA SER A 396 -3.92 5.15 -31.70
C SER A 396 -5.38 5.39 -32.10
N PHE A 397 -6.04 6.38 -31.50
CA PHE A 397 -7.43 6.79 -31.80
C PHE A 397 -7.52 8.01 -32.72
N LEU A 398 -6.49 8.84 -32.74
CA LEU A 398 -6.52 10.10 -33.47
C LEU A 398 -5.96 10.00 -34.89
N LEU A 399 -5.04 9.06 -35.12
CA LEU A 399 -4.44 8.89 -36.44
C LEU A 399 -5.39 8.21 -37.40
N SER A 400 -5.46 8.79 -38.61
CA SER A 400 -6.24 8.22 -39.72
C SER A 400 -5.73 6.82 -40.10
N PRO A 401 -6.61 5.85 -40.34
CA PRO A 401 -6.22 4.53 -40.87
C PRO A 401 -5.58 4.61 -42.27
N LEU A 402 -5.76 5.70 -43.00
CA LEU A 402 -5.14 5.89 -44.30
C LEU A 402 -3.63 6.10 -44.23
N TYR A 403 -3.09 6.53 -43.09
CA TYR A 403 -1.64 6.63 -42.88
C TYR A 403 -1.00 5.26 -42.66
N PRO A 404 0.11 4.94 -43.33
CA PRO A 404 0.77 3.67 -43.16
C PRO A 404 1.62 3.65 -41.90
N ALA A 405 1.59 2.54 -41.14
CA ALA A 405 2.55 2.30 -40.04
C ALA A 405 3.93 1.86 -40.57
N ILE A 406 3.92 1.20 -41.72
CA ILE A 406 5.12 0.72 -42.41
C ILE A 406 5.27 1.51 -43.71
N ASP A 407 6.45 2.03 -43.97
CA ASP A 407 6.77 2.74 -45.20
C ASP A 407 6.69 1.75 -46.39
N PRO A 408 5.77 1.95 -47.35
CA PRO A 408 5.60 1.03 -48.47
C PRO A 408 6.82 0.99 -49.40
N ALA A 409 7.67 2.02 -49.40
CA ALA A 409 8.86 2.07 -50.23
C ALA A 409 10.05 1.29 -49.64
N THR A 410 10.15 1.23 -48.32
CA THR A 410 11.32 0.65 -47.61
C THR A 410 11.01 -0.61 -46.82
N GLY A 411 9.73 -0.90 -46.53
CA GLY A 411 9.30 -2.00 -45.68
C GLY A 411 9.67 -1.83 -44.19
N LYS A 412 10.14 -0.64 -43.78
CA LYS A 412 10.50 -0.30 -42.42
C LYS A 412 9.41 0.52 -41.75
N ASP A 413 9.52 0.71 -40.43
CA ASP A 413 8.63 1.61 -39.69
C ASP A 413 8.58 2.98 -40.37
N TYR A 414 7.39 3.55 -40.55
CA TYR A 414 7.23 4.86 -41.16
C TYR A 414 7.80 5.95 -40.24
N ALA A 415 8.88 6.58 -40.67
CA ALA A 415 9.69 7.49 -39.85
C ALA A 415 9.33 8.97 -40.02
N LYS A 416 8.56 9.33 -41.07
CA LYS A 416 8.28 10.72 -41.43
C LYS A 416 7.03 11.28 -40.74
N LYS A 417 6.87 12.60 -40.78
CA LYS A 417 5.62 13.25 -40.44
C LYS A 417 4.55 12.91 -41.47
N TYR A 418 3.32 12.69 -40.98
CA TYR A 418 2.17 12.58 -41.87
C TYR A 418 1.73 13.98 -42.35
N PRO A 419 1.42 14.12 -43.60
CA PRO A 419 0.94 15.40 -44.17
C PRO A 419 -0.33 15.89 -43.48
N GLY A 420 -0.46 17.21 -43.34
CA GLY A 420 -1.63 17.82 -42.73
C GLY A 420 -1.79 17.64 -41.22
N VAL A 421 -0.96 16.81 -40.60
CA VAL A 421 -0.95 16.62 -39.14
C VAL A 421 0.47 16.69 -38.59
N ASN A 422 0.63 17.32 -37.43
CA ASN A 422 1.95 17.42 -36.79
C ASN A 422 2.22 16.17 -35.94
N MET A 423 2.07 15.01 -36.55
CA MET A 423 2.15 13.70 -35.90
C MET A 423 3.00 12.74 -36.72
N THR A 424 3.49 11.71 -36.07
CA THR A 424 4.31 10.64 -36.64
C THR A 424 3.78 9.29 -36.18
N ASN A 425 4.36 8.21 -36.69
CA ASN A 425 4.05 6.85 -36.23
C ASN A 425 4.36 6.70 -34.72
N PRO A 426 3.34 6.48 -33.87
CA PRO A 426 3.53 6.41 -32.42
C PRO A 426 4.46 5.27 -31.98
N TYR A 427 4.43 4.15 -32.69
CA TYR A 427 5.33 3.01 -32.42
C TYR A 427 6.80 3.37 -32.71
N TYR A 428 7.03 4.00 -33.87
CA TYR A 428 8.36 4.46 -34.25
C TYR A 428 8.90 5.51 -33.24
N ALA A 429 8.05 6.40 -32.82
CA ALA A 429 8.38 7.42 -31.82
C ALA A 429 8.72 6.79 -30.44
N GLN A 430 7.92 5.87 -29.96
CA GLN A 430 8.19 5.17 -28.70
C GLN A 430 9.54 4.44 -28.72
N LYS A 431 9.88 3.82 -29.86
CA LYS A 431 11.16 3.13 -30.06
C LYS A 431 12.35 4.10 -30.08
N ASN A 432 12.18 5.28 -30.65
CA ASN A 432 13.26 6.25 -30.88
C ASN A 432 13.33 7.36 -29.84
N SER A 433 12.39 7.42 -28.93
CA SER A 433 12.36 8.41 -27.84
C SER A 433 12.08 7.74 -26.49
N PRO A 434 12.95 6.79 -26.05
CA PRO A 434 12.77 6.14 -24.75
C PRO A 434 13.01 7.14 -23.61
N ASP A 435 12.15 7.05 -22.60
CA ASP A 435 12.22 7.79 -21.35
C ASP A 435 12.24 6.77 -20.19
N VAL A 436 13.41 6.64 -19.57
CA VAL A 436 13.67 5.66 -18.53
C VAL A 436 13.84 6.36 -17.19
N TYR A 437 13.00 5.98 -16.26
CA TYR A 437 12.99 6.45 -14.89
C TYR A 437 13.49 5.35 -13.96
N GLU A 438 14.47 5.68 -13.12
CA GLU A 438 15.01 4.79 -12.08
C GLU A 438 14.91 5.48 -10.72
N ARG A 439 14.45 4.76 -9.70
CA ARG A 439 14.34 5.29 -8.35
C ARG A 439 14.96 4.33 -7.34
N TYR A 440 15.70 4.88 -6.42
CA TYR A 440 16.24 4.24 -5.23
C TYR A 440 15.57 4.86 -4.01
N GLY A 441 15.00 4.05 -3.14
CA GLY A 441 14.32 4.49 -1.93
C GLY A 441 14.87 3.82 -0.70
N VAL A 442 14.98 4.57 0.39
CA VAL A 442 15.34 4.08 1.73
C VAL A 442 14.34 4.63 2.73
N LEU A 443 13.62 3.74 3.38
CA LEU A 443 12.77 4.08 4.53
C LEU A 443 13.39 3.42 5.77
N ALA A 444 13.86 4.23 6.70
CA ALA A 444 14.49 3.76 7.93
C ALA A 444 13.79 4.35 9.15
N ASN A 445 13.64 3.55 10.20
CA ASN A 445 13.09 4.00 11.47
C ASN A 445 13.78 3.22 12.60
N ALA A 446 14.20 3.94 13.64
CA ALA A 446 14.73 3.38 14.86
C ALA A 446 13.96 3.94 16.04
N PHE A 447 13.73 3.12 17.06
CA PHE A 447 13.07 3.58 18.28
C PHE A 447 13.68 2.94 19.53
N ILE A 448 13.53 3.68 20.62
CA ILE A 448 13.74 3.19 21.98
C ILE A 448 12.49 3.52 22.79
N GLU A 449 12.02 2.56 23.56
CA GLU A 449 10.88 2.70 24.47
C GLU A 449 11.29 2.20 25.85
N LEU A 450 11.04 3.01 26.86
CA LEU A 450 11.31 2.72 28.26
C LEU A 450 10.00 2.69 29.02
N GLU A 451 9.82 1.71 29.87
CA GLU A 451 8.69 1.57 30.81
C GLU A 451 9.25 1.51 32.25
N PRO A 452 9.75 2.65 32.79
CA PRO A 452 10.43 2.69 34.08
C PRO A 452 9.52 2.31 35.25
N ILE A 453 8.24 2.56 35.13
CA ILE A 453 7.17 2.07 36.02
C ILE A 453 6.03 1.55 35.15
N LYS A 454 5.26 0.63 35.68
CA LYS A 454 4.14 0.00 34.95
C LYS A 454 3.22 1.04 34.30
N ASN A 455 2.94 0.85 33.02
CA ASN A 455 2.08 1.69 32.19
C ASN A 455 2.60 3.13 31.91
N LEU A 456 3.82 3.52 32.36
CA LEU A 456 4.47 4.76 31.92
C LEU A 456 5.45 4.45 30.81
N LYS A 457 5.16 4.85 29.59
CA LYS A 457 5.99 4.62 28.42
C LYS A 457 6.62 5.92 27.95
N ILE A 458 7.94 5.94 27.85
CA ILE A 458 8.73 7.02 27.27
C ILE A 458 9.34 6.47 25.99
N ARG A 459 9.00 7.09 24.85
CA ARG A 459 9.46 6.61 23.55
C ARG A 459 10.13 7.73 22.77
N SER A 460 11.31 7.42 22.22
CA SER A 460 11.97 8.25 21.21
C SER A 460 12.06 7.47 19.91
N ARG A 461 11.74 8.11 18.79
CA ARG A 461 11.76 7.52 17.45
C ARG A 461 12.47 8.47 16.50
N LEU A 462 13.36 7.90 15.69
CA LEU A 462 14.00 8.56 14.55
C LEU A 462 13.50 7.90 13.28
N GLY A 463 13.11 8.67 12.29
CA GLY A 463 12.66 8.19 10.99
C GLY A 463 13.28 8.97 9.86
N SER A 464 13.51 8.29 8.75
CA SER A 464 14.01 8.90 7.51
C SER A 464 13.34 8.23 6.31
N ASP A 465 12.73 9.04 5.45
CA ASP A 465 12.26 8.67 4.10
C ASP A 465 13.16 9.37 3.10
N MET A 466 14.02 8.62 2.41
CA MET A 466 14.98 9.15 1.44
C MET A 466 14.75 8.53 0.07
N TYR A 467 14.91 9.31 -0.97
CA TYR A 467 14.84 8.82 -2.34
C TYR A 467 15.87 9.53 -3.24
N PHE A 468 16.34 8.77 -4.22
CA PHE A 468 17.17 9.27 -5.31
C PHE A 468 16.55 8.80 -6.63
N ILE A 469 16.30 9.74 -7.55
CA ILE A 469 15.66 9.49 -8.83
C ILE A 469 16.62 9.89 -9.94
N LEU A 470 16.73 9.03 -10.93
CA LEU A 470 17.42 9.29 -12.19
C LEU A 470 16.43 9.20 -13.34
N ASP A 471 16.28 10.29 -14.08
CA ASP A 471 15.57 10.31 -15.35
C ASP A 471 16.55 10.37 -16.51
N ASN A 472 16.33 9.52 -17.50
CA ASN A 472 17.14 9.43 -18.69
C ASN A 472 16.24 9.43 -19.93
N TRP A 473 16.15 10.55 -20.61
CA TRP A 473 15.40 10.62 -21.86
C TRP A 473 16.34 10.90 -23.04
N LYS A 474 15.96 10.35 -24.17
CA LYS A 474 16.63 10.62 -25.43
C LYS A 474 15.65 10.61 -26.59
N THR A 475 15.98 11.32 -27.65
CA THR A 475 15.37 11.18 -28.97
C THR A 475 16.50 10.90 -29.95
N ASN A 476 16.44 9.79 -30.65
CA ASN A 476 17.47 9.38 -31.57
C ASN A 476 17.69 10.43 -32.67
N ALA A 477 18.94 10.57 -33.14
CA ALA A 477 19.29 11.52 -34.20
C ALA A 477 18.63 11.17 -35.54
N SER A 478 18.45 9.88 -35.80
CA SER A 478 17.74 9.37 -36.99
C SER A 478 16.23 9.60 -36.96
N TYR A 479 15.68 10.08 -35.86
CA TYR A 479 14.25 10.35 -35.74
C TYR A 479 13.90 11.68 -36.43
N GLU A 480 13.42 11.62 -37.65
CA GLU A 480 13.15 12.76 -38.53
C GLU A 480 12.13 13.77 -37.97
N PHE A 481 11.33 13.39 -36.96
CA PHE A 481 10.40 14.31 -36.30
C PHE A 481 11.09 15.35 -35.43
N SER A 482 12.28 15.07 -34.97
CA SER A 482 13.06 16.01 -34.16
C SER A 482 13.56 17.17 -35.06
N SER A 483 12.92 18.31 -34.96
CA SER A 483 13.33 19.52 -35.71
C SER A 483 14.73 20.03 -35.37
N HIS A 484 15.31 19.48 -34.30
CA HIS A 484 16.61 19.92 -33.76
C HIS A 484 17.69 18.82 -33.81
N GLY A 485 17.48 17.72 -34.52
CA GLY A 485 18.33 16.54 -34.49
C GLY A 485 18.10 15.70 -33.23
N GLY A 486 19.03 14.80 -32.88
CA GLY A 486 18.93 14.01 -31.68
C GLY A 486 18.90 14.86 -30.42
N VAL A 487 18.20 14.37 -29.39
CA VAL A 487 18.08 15.00 -28.07
C VAL A 487 18.61 14.03 -27.00
N ARG A 488 19.36 14.54 -26.07
CA ARG A 488 19.77 13.82 -24.88
C ARG A 488 19.49 14.65 -23.64
N GLY A 489 18.81 14.07 -22.65
CA GLY A 489 18.62 14.70 -21.37
C GLY A 489 18.79 13.71 -20.22
N LYS A 490 19.22 14.24 -19.10
CA LYS A 490 19.29 13.54 -17.81
C LYS A 490 18.87 14.48 -16.70
N SER A 491 18.21 13.93 -15.69
CA SER A 491 18.00 14.64 -14.44
C SER A 491 18.28 13.73 -13.25
N SER A 492 18.60 14.35 -12.13
CA SER A 492 18.67 13.70 -10.83
C SER A 492 17.84 14.46 -9.82
N THR A 493 17.12 13.73 -8.98
CA THR A 493 16.39 14.27 -7.84
C THR A 493 16.84 13.56 -6.59
N PHE A 494 17.26 14.31 -5.58
CA PHE A 494 17.51 13.79 -4.24
C PHE A 494 16.54 14.43 -3.26
N GLY A 495 15.89 13.63 -2.43
CA GLY A 495 15.00 14.15 -1.41
C GLY A 495 15.01 13.30 -0.15
N TYR A 496 14.80 13.96 0.99
CA TYR A 496 14.61 13.29 2.26
C TYR A 496 13.61 13.99 3.17
N SER A 497 12.98 13.21 4.03
CA SER A 497 12.20 13.66 5.17
C SER A 497 12.72 12.97 6.43
N ASN A 498 13.38 13.72 7.29
CA ASN A 498 13.90 13.25 8.57
C ASN A 498 12.95 13.67 9.69
N THR A 499 12.55 12.72 10.54
CA THR A 499 11.61 12.95 11.64
C THR A 499 12.20 12.46 12.95
N ILE A 500 12.09 13.26 13.99
CA ILE A 500 12.32 12.85 15.38
C ILE A 500 11.02 13.02 16.16
N THR A 501 10.60 12.00 16.88
CA THR A 501 9.38 12.03 17.70
C THR A 501 9.69 11.52 19.10
N ASN A 502 9.39 12.33 20.11
CA ASN A 502 9.52 11.98 21.51
C ASN A 502 8.14 12.00 22.16
N THR A 503 7.77 10.93 22.85
CA THR A 503 6.46 10.83 23.51
C THR A 503 6.59 10.27 24.91
N ILE A 504 5.70 10.73 25.79
CA ILE A 504 5.45 10.17 27.10
C ILE A 504 3.97 9.81 27.20
N GLU A 505 3.67 8.58 27.57
CA GLU A 505 2.30 8.06 27.71
C GLU A 505 2.15 7.40 29.08
N TYR A 506 1.10 7.76 29.80
CA TYR A 506 0.77 7.13 31.07
C TYR A 506 -0.68 6.67 31.07
N SER A 507 -0.88 5.37 31.35
CA SER A 507 -2.23 4.79 31.47
C SER A 507 -2.46 4.38 32.92
N PHE A 508 -3.59 4.80 33.50
CA PHE A 508 -3.95 4.47 34.88
C PHE A 508 -5.46 4.30 35.05
N ASN A 509 -5.84 3.58 36.07
CA ASN A 509 -7.22 3.38 36.46
C ASN A 509 -7.45 4.01 37.85
N LEU A 510 -8.54 4.73 38.03
CA LEU A 510 -8.95 5.19 39.36
C LEU A 510 -9.66 4.09 40.14
N ASN A 511 -10.39 3.21 39.42
CA ASN A 511 -11.03 1.98 39.89
C ASN A 511 -11.26 1.07 38.68
N ASP A 512 -12.05 0.01 38.81
CA ASP A 512 -12.33 -0.96 37.75
C ASP A 512 -13.11 -0.36 36.56
N ASP A 513 -13.78 0.77 36.75
CA ASP A 513 -14.65 1.41 35.74
C ASP A 513 -14.00 2.61 35.01
N HIS A 514 -13.08 3.31 35.66
CA HIS A 514 -12.51 4.56 35.14
C HIS A 514 -11.08 4.36 34.65
N HIS A 515 -10.90 4.40 33.33
CA HIS A 515 -9.60 4.22 32.69
C HIS A 515 -9.17 5.51 32.00
N PHE A 516 -7.94 5.93 32.22
CA PHE A 516 -7.34 7.11 31.62
C PHE A 516 -6.06 6.75 30.86
N THR A 517 -5.84 7.40 29.73
CA THR A 517 -4.55 7.43 29.06
C THR A 517 -4.22 8.86 28.70
N VAL A 518 -3.07 9.36 29.16
CA VAL A 518 -2.56 10.69 28.88
C VAL A 518 -1.28 10.56 28.06
N LEU A 519 -1.22 11.27 26.95
CA LEU A 519 -0.08 11.31 26.03
C LEU A 519 0.38 12.75 25.87
N GLY A 520 1.68 12.97 26.02
CA GLY A 520 2.36 14.21 25.63
C GLY A 520 3.47 13.89 24.62
N GLY A 521 3.76 14.80 23.71
CA GLY A 521 4.80 14.56 22.74
C GLY A 521 5.35 15.80 22.05
N GLN A 522 6.51 15.60 21.43
CA GLN A 522 7.20 16.59 20.60
C GLN A 522 7.63 15.90 19.31
N GLU A 523 7.50 16.61 18.19
CA GLU A 523 7.93 16.12 16.88
C GLU A 523 8.69 17.22 16.14
N GLY A 524 9.84 16.85 15.57
CA GLY A 524 10.60 17.66 14.63
C GLY A 524 10.66 16.98 13.27
N VAL A 525 10.42 17.73 12.20
CA VAL A 525 10.53 17.23 10.80
C VAL A 525 11.39 18.19 10.01
N LYS A 526 12.31 17.64 9.24
CA LYS A 526 13.10 18.36 8.24
C LYS A 526 12.94 17.68 6.88
N ASN A 527 12.45 18.42 5.89
CA ASN A 527 12.35 18.00 4.51
C ASN A 527 13.38 18.73 3.67
N ASN A 528 13.93 18.03 2.68
CA ASN A 528 14.82 18.57 1.66
C ASN A 528 14.45 18.01 0.31
N TYR A 529 14.59 18.84 -0.72
CA TYR A 529 14.42 18.48 -2.11
C TYR A 529 15.52 19.18 -2.89
N ASP A 530 16.20 18.45 -3.76
CA ASP A 530 17.28 18.91 -4.63
C ASP A 530 17.09 18.26 -6.00
N TYR A 531 17.05 19.07 -7.03
CA TYR A 531 16.83 18.66 -8.41
C TYR A 531 17.82 19.33 -9.34
N PHE A 532 18.40 18.54 -10.22
CA PHE A 532 19.29 19.01 -11.27
C PHE A 532 18.94 18.35 -12.59
N TYR A 533 18.97 19.10 -13.68
CA TYR A 533 18.88 18.53 -15.02
C TYR A 533 19.88 19.15 -15.98
N ALA A 534 20.24 18.36 -16.99
CA ALA A 534 21.01 18.80 -18.15
C ALA A 534 20.47 18.16 -19.43
N GLN A 535 20.42 18.92 -20.50
CA GLN A 535 20.03 18.45 -21.83
C GLN A 535 20.84 19.10 -22.93
N SER A 536 20.92 18.42 -24.08
CA SER A 536 21.46 18.94 -25.32
C SER A 536 20.69 18.44 -26.51
N THR A 537 20.69 19.20 -27.60
CA THR A 537 20.05 18.85 -28.87
C THR A 537 21.05 18.92 -30.01
N GLY A 538 20.65 18.51 -31.22
CA GLY A 538 21.51 18.55 -32.39
C GLY A 538 22.54 17.43 -32.44
N LEU A 539 22.32 16.31 -31.72
CA LEU A 539 23.11 15.10 -31.88
C LEU A 539 22.84 14.50 -33.28
N ILE A 540 23.87 13.95 -33.89
CA ILE A 540 23.83 13.49 -35.29
C ILE A 540 23.99 11.96 -35.43
N ASP A 541 24.31 11.24 -34.36
CA ASP A 541 24.57 9.80 -34.38
C ASP A 541 23.85 9.12 -33.19
N ASP A 542 23.01 8.11 -33.49
CA ASP A 542 22.25 7.34 -32.50
C ASP A 542 23.13 6.51 -31.55
N HIS A 543 24.36 6.20 -31.93
CA HIS A 543 25.34 5.45 -31.12
C HIS A 543 26.14 6.37 -30.17
N LEU A 544 26.19 7.67 -30.48
CA LEU A 544 26.97 8.67 -29.72
C LEU A 544 26.05 9.69 -29.00
N MET A 545 24.94 9.21 -28.43
CA MET A 545 23.94 10.01 -27.74
C MET A 545 24.42 10.44 -26.34
N LEU A 546 25.48 11.23 -26.27
CA LEU A 546 26.03 11.81 -25.04
C LEU A 546 25.75 13.33 -25.00
N LEU A 547 25.54 13.88 -23.80
CA LEU A 547 25.22 15.30 -23.61
C LEU A 547 26.23 16.23 -24.31
N GLN A 548 27.54 15.95 -24.19
CA GLN A 548 28.60 16.75 -24.77
C GLN A 548 28.68 16.70 -26.30
N ASN A 549 27.98 15.76 -26.95
CA ASN A 549 27.98 15.61 -28.41
C ASN A 549 26.87 16.43 -29.08
N GLY A 550 26.00 17.08 -28.30
CA GLY A 550 25.04 18.04 -28.83
C GLY A 550 25.67 19.37 -29.20
N LYS A 551 24.93 20.22 -29.89
CA LYS A 551 25.38 21.58 -30.22
C LYS A 551 25.56 22.40 -28.95
N LYS A 552 26.66 23.09 -28.80
CA LYS A 552 27.01 23.88 -27.59
C LYS A 552 25.94 24.92 -27.25
N GLU A 553 25.39 25.59 -28.26
CA GLU A 553 24.33 26.58 -28.12
C GLU A 553 22.97 26.00 -27.67
N SER A 554 22.84 24.68 -27.67
CA SER A 554 21.64 23.96 -27.22
C SER A 554 21.70 23.40 -25.80
N TYR A 555 22.83 23.63 -25.11
CA TYR A 555 22.98 23.13 -23.75
C TYR A 555 22.01 23.84 -22.81
N GLY A 556 21.10 23.06 -22.24
CA GLY A 556 20.18 23.49 -21.19
C GLY A 556 20.53 22.80 -19.89
N MET A 557 20.52 23.57 -18.81
CA MET A 557 20.66 23.04 -17.46
C MET A 557 19.82 23.85 -16.49
N GLY A 558 19.42 23.24 -15.40
CA GLY A 558 18.71 23.89 -14.34
C GLY A 558 18.85 23.15 -13.03
N GLU A 559 18.70 23.89 -11.95
CA GLU A 559 18.77 23.41 -10.58
C GLU A 559 17.61 24.01 -9.79
N GLU A 560 17.00 23.20 -8.95
CA GLU A 560 15.94 23.61 -8.02
C GLU A 560 16.21 22.97 -6.67
N GLY A 561 15.98 23.71 -5.59
CA GLY A 561 16.13 23.20 -4.24
C GLY A 561 15.09 23.79 -3.31
N SER A 562 14.61 22.98 -2.36
CA SER A 562 13.76 23.49 -1.29
C SER A 562 14.01 22.77 0.04
N GLU A 563 13.80 23.51 1.12
CA GLU A 563 13.87 22.98 2.48
C GLU A 563 12.67 23.49 3.30
N SER A 564 12.08 22.58 4.08
CA SER A 564 11.09 22.98 5.07
C SER A 564 11.29 22.25 6.40
N ARG A 565 10.86 22.92 7.48
CA ARG A 565 11.01 22.43 8.85
C ARG A 565 9.70 22.60 9.61
N PHE A 566 9.41 21.60 10.47
CA PHE A 566 8.31 21.64 11.41
C PHE A 566 8.83 21.33 12.82
N LEU A 567 8.27 22.02 13.80
CA LEU A 567 8.39 21.69 15.22
C LEU A 567 7.01 21.71 15.82
N SER A 568 6.63 20.61 16.44
CA SER A 568 5.28 20.43 16.95
C SER A 568 5.27 19.91 18.37
N PHE A 569 4.33 20.38 19.18
CA PHE A 569 4.01 19.84 20.50
C PHE A 569 2.58 19.33 20.48
N LEU A 570 2.36 18.16 21.07
CA LEU A 570 1.06 17.50 21.06
C LEU A 570 0.71 16.91 22.41
N GLY A 571 -0.58 16.84 22.69
CA GLY A 571 -1.14 16.22 23.86
C GLY A 571 -2.46 15.53 23.54
N ARG A 572 -2.76 14.45 24.26
CA ARG A 572 -4.02 13.72 24.13
C ARG A 572 -4.41 13.13 25.47
N ILE A 573 -5.68 13.17 25.77
CA ILE A 573 -6.29 12.51 26.91
C ILE A 573 -7.39 11.61 26.38
N ASP A 574 -7.36 10.34 26.75
CA ASP A 574 -8.41 9.38 26.49
C ASP A 574 -9.01 8.92 27.81
N TYR A 575 -10.31 8.86 27.89
CA TYR A 575 -11.06 8.39 29.03
C TYR A 575 -12.09 7.35 28.62
N ASP A 576 -12.19 6.28 29.39
CA ASP A 576 -13.15 5.20 29.22
C ASP A 576 -13.86 4.96 30.57
N TYR A 577 -15.19 4.97 30.54
CA TYR A 577 -16.02 4.58 31.68
C TYR A 577 -16.73 3.26 31.39
N ALA A 578 -16.38 2.23 32.16
CA ALA A 578 -17.02 0.92 32.18
C ALA A 578 -17.16 0.27 30.78
N ASN A 579 -16.23 0.57 29.84
CA ASN A 579 -16.31 0.14 28.44
C ASN A 579 -17.64 0.50 27.74
N ARG A 580 -18.31 1.59 28.18
CA ARG A 580 -19.58 2.10 27.64
C ARG A 580 -19.43 3.50 27.06
N TYR A 581 -18.77 4.40 27.77
CA TYR A 581 -18.60 5.79 27.38
C TYR A 581 -17.12 6.09 27.20
N PHE A 582 -16.76 6.57 26.01
CA PHE A 582 -15.39 6.94 25.68
C PHE A 582 -15.35 8.41 25.29
N LEU A 583 -14.38 9.10 25.84
CA LEU A 583 -14.10 10.50 25.53
C LEU A 583 -12.65 10.61 25.10
N ASP A 584 -12.35 11.39 24.09
CA ASP A 584 -11.00 11.81 23.77
C ASP A 584 -10.92 13.32 23.57
N PHE A 585 -9.80 13.87 23.96
CA PHE A 585 -9.44 15.25 23.67
C PHE A 585 -7.98 15.30 23.21
N SER A 586 -7.72 16.00 22.13
CA SER A 586 -6.38 16.22 21.60
C SER A 586 -6.11 17.67 21.31
N LEU A 587 -4.86 18.09 21.53
CA LEU A 587 -4.33 19.42 21.26
C LEU A 587 -2.98 19.29 20.58
N ARG A 588 -2.73 20.07 19.54
CA ARG A 588 -1.43 20.15 18.88
C ARG A 588 -1.13 21.59 18.47
N ASN A 589 0.10 22.02 18.69
CA ASN A 589 0.63 23.26 18.16
C ASN A 589 1.76 22.97 17.17
N ASP A 590 1.61 23.45 15.95
CA ASP A 590 2.60 23.29 14.87
C ASP A 590 3.28 24.64 14.59
N ALA A 591 4.60 24.65 14.62
CA ALA A 591 5.43 25.70 14.05
C ALA A 591 6.01 25.23 12.72
N SER A 592 5.89 26.02 11.67
CA SER A 592 6.37 25.68 10.33
C SER A 592 7.14 26.81 9.67
N SER A 593 8.22 26.48 8.96
CA SER A 593 8.96 27.42 8.12
C SER A 593 8.15 27.93 6.91
N ARG A 594 7.06 27.21 6.55
CA ARG A 594 6.15 27.58 5.46
C ARG A 594 5.19 28.71 5.84
N PHE A 595 4.99 28.92 7.16
CA PHE A 595 4.07 29.93 7.64
C PHE A 595 4.75 31.31 7.69
N GLY A 596 3.95 32.36 7.52
CA GLY A 596 4.46 33.73 7.54
C GLY A 596 5.12 34.10 8.87
N ALA A 597 6.05 35.06 8.83
CA ALA A 597 6.87 35.46 9.98
C ALA A 597 6.04 35.82 11.22
N ASN A 598 4.87 36.41 11.05
CA ASN A 598 3.99 36.84 12.14
C ASN A 598 3.05 35.74 12.66
N ASN A 599 2.90 34.63 11.95
CA ASN A 599 1.98 33.53 12.25
C ASN A 599 2.66 32.15 12.05
N LYS A 600 3.84 31.96 12.64
CA LYS A 600 4.60 30.71 12.50
C LYS A 600 3.97 29.52 13.20
N ASN A 601 3.08 29.77 14.17
CA ASN A 601 2.44 28.74 14.99
C ASN A 601 0.95 28.64 14.66
N ALA A 602 0.43 27.42 14.63
CA ALA A 602 -0.98 27.14 14.48
C ALA A 602 -1.40 26.05 15.47
N ALA A 603 -2.46 26.30 16.23
CA ALA A 603 -3.00 25.37 17.21
C ALA A 603 -4.22 24.63 16.63
N PHE A 604 -4.29 23.33 16.85
CA PHE A 604 -5.36 22.45 16.41
C PHE A 604 -5.85 21.63 17.60
N TRP A 605 -7.14 21.41 17.70
CA TRP A 605 -7.72 20.59 18.75
C TRP A 605 -8.89 19.78 18.23
N ALA A 606 -9.20 18.68 18.90
CA ALA A 606 -10.40 17.91 18.66
C ALA A 606 -10.89 17.25 19.94
N ALA A 607 -12.20 17.04 19.97
CA ALA A 607 -12.87 16.25 21.00
C ALA A 607 -13.78 15.22 20.34
N GLY A 608 -13.84 14.02 20.91
CA GLY A 608 -14.67 12.93 20.44
C GLY A 608 -15.39 12.22 21.58
N VAL A 609 -16.58 11.73 21.30
CA VAL A 609 -17.41 10.95 22.20
C VAL A 609 -17.86 9.69 21.49
N LEU A 610 -17.75 8.55 22.17
CA LEU A 610 -18.33 7.29 21.73
C LEU A 610 -19.16 6.70 22.86
N TRP A 611 -20.43 6.40 22.58
CA TRP A 611 -21.30 5.64 23.45
C TRP A 611 -21.58 4.27 22.83
N LYS A 612 -21.16 3.22 23.53
CA LYS A 612 -21.48 1.85 23.17
C LYS A 612 -22.83 1.47 23.74
N ILE A 613 -23.88 1.77 23.01
CA ILE A 613 -25.28 1.54 23.44
C ILE A 613 -25.52 0.05 23.69
N LYS A 614 -24.89 -0.82 22.89
CA LYS A 614 -25.00 -2.28 23.07
C LYS A 614 -24.54 -2.76 24.44
N ASN A 615 -23.62 -2.05 25.10
CA ASN A 615 -23.09 -2.42 26.42
C ASN A 615 -23.97 -1.94 27.58
N GLU A 616 -25.09 -1.30 27.30
CA GLU A 616 -26.06 -0.88 28.33
C GLU A 616 -26.94 -2.03 28.79
N ALA A 617 -27.34 -2.01 30.07
CA ALA A 617 -28.15 -3.06 30.66
C ALA A 617 -29.49 -3.29 29.92
N PHE A 618 -30.13 -2.22 29.42
CA PHE A 618 -31.37 -2.29 28.67
C PHE A 618 -31.24 -2.97 27.30
N MET A 619 -29.99 -3.13 26.78
CA MET A 619 -29.72 -3.82 25.52
C MET A 619 -29.49 -5.32 25.66
N ASN A 620 -29.44 -5.86 26.87
CA ASN A 620 -29.14 -7.28 27.10
C ASN A 620 -30.17 -8.23 26.50
N GLU A 621 -31.43 -7.79 26.36
CA GLU A 621 -32.52 -8.57 25.78
C GLU A 621 -32.47 -8.64 24.24
N TYR A 622 -31.80 -7.67 23.59
CA TYR A 622 -31.72 -7.55 22.12
C TYR A 622 -30.51 -8.32 21.58
N LYS A 623 -30.57 -9.66 21.66
CA LYS A 623 -29.43 -10.55 21.26
C LYS A 623 -29.15 -10.54 19.76
N TRP A 624 -30.07 -10.05 18.93
CA TRP A 624 -29.91 -9.94 17.48
C TRP A 624 -29.09 -8.72 17.04
N ILE A 625 -28.78 -7.81 17.97
CA ILE A 625 -27.90 -6.68 17.75
C ILE A 625 -26.53 -7.03 18.33
N ASP A 626 -25.51 -7.18 17.49
CA ASP A 626 -24.14 -7.49 17.92
C ASP A 626 -23.42 -6.25 18.39
N ASP A 627 -23.54 -5.13 17.68
CA ASP A 627 -22.90 -3.86 18.01
C ASP A 627 -23.81 -2.68 17.67
N LEU A 628 -23.90 -1.72 18.59
CA LEU A 628 -24.63 -0.46 18.40
C LEU A 628 -23.87 0.66 19.09
N ASN A 629 -23.27 1.53 18.29
CA ASN A 629 -22.40 2.62 18.74
C ASN A 629 -22.90 3.97 18.23
N PHE A 630 -22.89 4.97 19.10
CA PHE A 630 -23.13 6.36 18.74
C PHE A 630 -21.81 7.15 18.89
N LYS A 631 -21.38 7.82 17.82
CA LYS A 631 -20.13 8.58 17.78
C LYS A 631 -20.38 10.02 17.34
N VAL A 632 -19.74 10.96 18.02
CA VAL A 632 -19.71 12.36 17.64
C VAL A 632 -18.27 12.87 17.84
N SER A 633 -17.74 13.57 16.85
CA SER A 633 -16.46 14.25 16.99
C SER A 633 -16.50 15.64 16.37
N TYR A 634 -15.74 16.56 16.95
CA TYR A 634 -15.56 17.91 16.43
C TYR A 634 -14.12 18.35 16.64
N GLY A 635 -13.58 19.12 15.71
CA GLY A 635 -12.22 19.64 15.86
C GLY A 635 -11.80 20.57 14.72
N THR A 636 -10.62 21.13 14.88
CA THR A 636 -9.98 22.02 13.92
C THR A 636 -8.82 21.32 13.24
N GLN A 637 -8.63 21.59 11.97
CA GLN A 637 -7.55 21.05 11.15
C GLN A 637 -6.94 22.15 10.30
N GLY A 638 -5.69 21.97 9.87
CA GLY A 638 -5.00 22.89 8.98
C GLY A 638 -4.37 22.17 7.80
N ASN A 639 -4.14 22.92 6.71
CA ASN A 639 -3.43 22.42 5.55
C ASN A 639 -2.12 23.21 5.35
N SER A 640 -0.99 22.58 5.68
CA SER A 640 0.35 23.14 5.48
C SER A 640 1.01 22.72 4.15
N SER A 641 0.26 22.05 3.28
CA SER A 641 0.74 21.63 1.94
C SER A 641 0.67 22.80 0.94
N ILE A 642 1.32 23.90 1.32
CA ILE A 642 1.57 25.12 0.53
C ILE A 642 3.04 25.15 0.12
N GLY A 643 3.41 26.01 -0.83
CA GLY A 643 4.80 26.15 -1.27
C GLY A 643 5.76 26.48 -0.11
N ASP A 644 6.99 25.96 -0.16
CA ASP A 644 7.97 26.10 0.92
C ASP A 644 8.34 27.56 1.20
N TYR A 645 8.23 28.43 0.21
CA TYR A 645 8.58 29.86 0.26
C TYR A 645 7.41 30.80 -0.05
N GLY A 646 6.18 30.27 -0.11
CA GLY A 646 4.99 31.04 -0.46
C GLY A 646 4.65 32.19 0.49
N SER A 647 5.16 32.17 1.73
CA SER A 647 5.02 33.26 2.71
C SER A 647 6.08 34.37 2.57
N LEU A 648 7.13 34.14 1.79
CA LEU A 648 8.12 35.15 1.45
C LEU A 648 7.56 35.90 0.25
N GLY A 649 7.25 37.18 0.39
CA GLY A 649 6.81 37.99 -0.75
C GLY A 649 7.83 37.85 -1.89
N LEU A 650 7.41 37.29 -3.00
CA LEU A 650 8.21 37.33 -4.22
C LEU A 650 8.21 38.77 -4.72
N ILE A 651 9.38 39.40 -4.73
CA ILE A 651 9.62 40.72 -5.34
C ILE A 651 9.73 40.52 -6.85
#